data_0f2bc5126cfafbea0bceb70e752f2361
#
_entry.id   0f2bc5126cfafbea0bceb70e752f2361
#
_cell.length_a   1.000
_cell.length_b   1.000
_cell.length_c   1.000
_cell.angle_alpha   90.00
_cell.angle_beta   90.00
_cell.angle_gamma   90.00
#
_symmetry.space_group_name_H-M   'P 1'
#
loop_
_entity.id
_entity.type
_entity.pdbx_description
1 polymer ?
#
loop_
_entity_poly.entity_id
_entity_poly.type
_entity_poly.pdbx_seq_one_letter_code
_entity_poly.pdbx_strand_id
1 'polypeptide(L)'
;MTPTTHASAPAGADLIVHGARITTLDPRRPHATALAVGQGRVLAVGGDADVLPLRSAATRTIDAGGRTLVPGLNDSHTHVIRGGLSWNLELRWDGVPSLADALELLRRQAERTPPPQWVRVVGGWSEFQFAERRLPTVEELNRAAPDTPVFVLHLYDRALLNRAAVRALGFTRDTPASPGAEIARDRAGEPTGVLLAKPNAFLLYATLARLPGLAAADQLNSTRLFLRELNRLGVTSVIDAGGGFQSYPEQYEVIESLARDDALTVRIAFNLFTQRPGEEHADFARWIQTARPGQGPEGTDPSYYRHNGAGEMLVFSAADFEHFLEPRPDLPPTMDDELARVVRLLVAHRWPFRLHATYDESITRFLDVFERIDREVPFAGLRFTIDHAETISPRSIDRVAALGGGIAVQHRMAYQGEHFVARYGAAAAAETPPVRRMLAAGVPVGLGTDATRVASYNPWVALEWLVAGTTVGGLVLTPPEHRLDRTQALRLLTAGSAWFSGEEGTKGRLAPGALADFAVLSADYFAVPEREIHALHALLTVVGGRVVHGAGAFAELAPPAPPASPDWSPVRLAPERAAGGVLAPTPRIQTPHAHGAACDHGRGAAHATGARGAAGRAPWPGLDLVWGPGGCGCFAF
;
A
#
# COMPACT_ATOMS: atom_id res chain seq x y z
N MET A 1 10.80 52.34 32.28
CA MET A 1 10.01 52.12 31.05
C MET A 1 9.99 50.64 30.77
N THR A 2 8.92 49.97 31.15
CA THR A 2 8.69 48.52 30.87
C THR A 2 8.22 48.37 29.43
N PRO A 3 8.79 47.46 28.64
CA PRO A 3 8.30 47.23 27.28
C PRO A 3 6.93 46.56 27.36
N THR A 4 5.92 47.23 26.85
CA THR A 4 4.59 46.69 26.58
C THR A 4 4.74 45.66 25.43
N THR A 5 4.66 44.40 25.77
CA THR A 5 4.47 43.33 24.80
C THR A 5 3.10 43.51 24.14
N HIS A 6 3.07 44.07 22.94
CA HIS A 6 1.88 44.00 22.10
C HIS A 6 1.60 42.53 21.81
N ALA A 7 0.61 41.98 22.49
CA ALA A 7 0.01 40.73 22.06
C ALA A 7 -0.55 40.98 20.65
N SER A 8 0.07 40.38 19.65
CA SER A 8 -0.44 40.32 18.28
C SER A 8 -1.88 39.82 18.35
N ALA A 9 -2.82 40.56 17.76
CA ALA A 9 -4.20 40.12 17.61
C ALA A 9 -4.17 38.70 16.96
N PRO A 10 -5.01 37.77 17.41
CA PRO A 10 -5.03 36.43 16.84
C PRO A 10 -5.23 36.58 15.32
N ALA A 11 -4.31 36.05 14.53
CA ALA A 11 -4.42 36.02 13.09
C ALA A 11 -5.78 35.37 12.75
N GLY A 12 -6.62 36.05 11.95
CA GLY A 12 -7.93 35.56 11.57
C GLY A 12 -7.79 34.20 10.87
N ALA A 13 -8.84 33.40 10.85
CA ALA A 13 -8.85 32.13 10.14
C ALA A 13 -8.71 32.34 8.61
N ASP A 14 -7.89 31.52 7.95
CA ASP A 14 -7.78 31.48 6.49
C ASP A 14 -8.98 30.72 5.89
N LEU A 15 -9.42 29.65 6.56
CA LEU A 15 -10.52 28.79 6.17
C LEU A 15 -11.36 28.42 7.40
N ILE A 16 -12.68 28.45 7.24
CA ILE A 16 -13.63 27.89 8.21
C ILE A 16 -14.52 26.87 7.49
N VAL A 17 -14.64 25.66 8.04
CA VAL A 17 -15.65 24.67 7.65
C VAL A 17 -16.67 24.59 8.79
N HIS A 18 -17.96 24.70 8.48
CA HIS A 18 -19.06 24.69 9.45
C HIS A 18 -20.21 23.79 8.97
N GLY A 19 -21.21 23.60 9.82
CA GLY A 19 -22.37 22.77 9.48
C GLY A 19 -22.00 21.31 9.21
N ALA A 20 -20.94 20.79 9.82
CA ALA A 20 -20.45 19.42 9.62
C ALA A 20 -20.80 18.52 10.81
N ARG A 21 -20.74 17.20 10.58
CA ARG A 21 -20.62 16.19 11.64
C ARG A 21 -19.17 15.78 11.75
N ILE A 22 -18.42 16.44 12.62
CA ILE A 22 -16.98 16.26 12.76
C ILE A 22 -16.67 15.17 13.79
N THR A 23 -15.96 14.13 13.40
CA THR A 23 -15.28 13.20 14.29
C THR A 23 -13.82 13.63 14.38
N THR A 24 -13.40 14.15 15.51
CA THR A 24 -12.08 14.79 15.66
C THR A 24 -10.95 13.82 15.94
N LEU A 25 -11.27 12.65 16.51
CA LEU A 25 -10.35 11.67 17.13
C LEU A 25 -9.51 12.25 18.29
N ASP A 26 -9.79 13.49 18.74
CA ASP A 26 -9.26 14.04 20.00
C ASP A 26 -10.18 13.57 21.16
N PRO A 27 -9.67 12.80 22.14
CA PRO A 27 -10.49 12.32 23.26
C PRO A 27 -11.07 13.47 24.12
N ARG A 28 -10.46 14.64 24.10
CA ARG A 28 -10.95 15.81 24.85
C ARG A 28 -12.17 16.47 24.20
N ARG A 29 -12.34 16.31 22.90
CA ARG A 29 -13.45 16.86 22.11
C ARG A 29 -13.77 15.92 20.93
N PRO A 30 -14.37 14.77 21.16
CA PRO A 30 -14.55 13.75 20.12
C PRO A 30 -15.44 14.19 18.96
N HIS A 31 -16.36 15.14 19.18
CA HIS A 31 -17.29 15.64 18.18
C HIS A 31 -17.30 17.17 18.14
N ALA A 32 -17.58 17.71 16.95
CA ALA A 32 -17.72 19.14 16.69
C ALA A 32 -18.62 19.37 15.48
N THR A 33 -18.98 20.64 15.20
CA THR A 33 -19.74 21.00 13.99
C THR A 33 -18.97 21.97 13.09
N ALA A 34 -17.93 22.60 13.62
CA ALA A 34 -17.08 23.52 12.85
C ALA A 34 -15.61 23.42 13.24
N LEU A 35 -14.75 23.80 12.31
CA LEU A 35 -13.32 24.00 12.51
C LEU A 35 -12.81 25.25 11.78
N ALA A 36 -11.84 25.93 12.38
CA ALA A 36 -11.11 27.05 11.77
C ALA A 36 -9.66 26.64 11.51
N VAL A 37 -9.13 27.08 10.39
CA VAL A 37 -7.76 26.82 9.92
C VAL A 37 -7.04 28.15 9.74
N GLY A 38 -5.79 28.19 10.12
CA GLY A 38 -4.86 29.29 9.84
C GLY A 38 -3.44 28.76 9.71
N GLN A 39 -2.70 29.25 8.74
CA GLN A 39 -1.33 28.85 8.45
C GLN A 39 -1.14 27.32 8.34
N GLY A 40 -2.09 26.65 7.68
CA GLY A 40 -2.05 25.20 7.46
C GLY A 40 -2.35 24.33 8.69
N ARG A 41 -2.76 24.95 9.82
CA ARG A 41 -3.06 24.25 11.07
C ARG A 41 -4.48 24.53 11.54
N VAL A 42 -5.02 23.61 12.32
CA VAL A 42 -6.28 23.81 13.04
C VAL A 42 -6.08 24.89 14.11
N LEU A 43 -6.80 25.99 14.00
CA LEU A 43 -6.83 27.07 15.00
C LEU A 43 -7.83 26.77 16.12
N ALA A 44 -9.03 26.34 15.73
CA ALA A 44 -10.11 26.00 16.63
C ALA A 44 -10.98 24.90 16.06
N VAL A 45 -11.58 24.11 16.94
CA VAL A 45 -12.59 23.11 16.62
C VAL A 45 -13.66 23.13 17.70
N GLY A 46 -14.93 23.17 17.31
CA GLY A 46 -16.04 23.34 18.27
C GLY A 46 -17.40 23.38 17.61
N GLY A 47 -18.33 24.05 18.26
CA GLY A 47 -19.63 24.38 17.68
C GLY A 47 -19.53 25.52 16.66
N ASP A 48 -20.49 25.61 15.74
CA ASP A 48 -20.57 26.70 14.77
C ASP A 48 -20.53 28.08 15.49
N ALA A 49 -21.22 28.21 16.62
CA ALA A 49 -21.24 29.44 17.40
C ALA A 49 -19.87 29.80 17.99
N ASP A 50 -19.01 28.83 18.26
CA ASP A 50 -17.66 29.05 18.82
C ASP A 50 -16.66 29.42 17.73
N VAL A 51 -16.82 28.88 16.52
CA VAL A 51 -15.82 28.94 15.45
C VAL A 51 -16.10 30.06 14.44
N LEU A 52 -17.37 30.29 14.06
CA LEU A 52 -17.74 31.33 13.09
C LEU A 52 -17.29 32.74 13.47
N PRO A 53 -17.22 33.13 14.76
CA PRO A 53 -16.68 34.45 15.15
C PRO A 53 -15.20 34.68 14.82
N LEU A 54 -14.43 33.63 14.49
CA LEU A 54 -13.03 33.74 14.03
C LEU A 54 -12.92 34.19 12.56
N ARG A 55 -14.05 34.38 11.89
CA ARG A 55 -14.11 34.82 10.48
C ARG A 55 -13.67 36.28 10.35
N SER A 56 -12.81 36.53 9.40
CA SER A 56 -12.45 37.86 8.88
C SER A 56 -12.99 38.08 7.47
N ALA A 57 -12.79 39.26 6.91
CA ALA A 57 -13.14 39.51 5.51
C ALA A 57 -12.34 38.66 4.51
N ALA A 58 -11.15 38.18 4.87
CA ALA A 58 -10.29 37.34 4.06
C ALA A 58 -10.57 35.83 4.26
N THR A 59 -11.38 35.46 5.24
CA THR A 59 -11.65 34.06 5.56
C THR A 59 -12.56 33.42 4.52
N ARG A 60 -12.10 32.32 3.90
CA ARG A 60 -12.95 31.45 3.10
C ARG A 60 -13.84 30.61 4.02
N THR A 61 -15.13 30.53 3.73
CA THR A 61 -16.06 29.69 4.49
C THR A 61 -16.64 28.58 3.59
N ILE A 62 -16.76 27.38 4.14
CA ILE A 62 -17.33 26.20 3.47
C ILE A 62 -18.42 25.63 4.39
N ASP A 63 -19.65 25.58 3.88
CA ASP A 63 -20.73 24.85 4.54
C ASP A 63 -20.68 23.37 4.13
N ALA A 64 -20.49 22.49 5.10
CA ALA A 64 -20.45 21.04 4.89
C ALA A 64 -21.85 20.43 4.69
N GLY A 65 -22.92 21.17 4.94
CA GLY A 65 -24.30 20.72 4.70
C GLY A 65 -24.68 19.47 5.49
N GLY A 66 -24.25 19.37 6.75
CA GLY A 66 -24.52 18.22 7.62
C GLY A 66 -23.71 16.96 7.32
N ARG A 67 -22.73 17.02 6.43
CA ARG A 67 -21.92 15.84 6.04
C ARG A 67 -20.90 15.47 7.11
N THR A 68 -20.50 14.19 7.09
CA THR A 68 -19.44 13.68 7.96
C THR A 68 -18.08 14.21 7.53
N LEU A 69 -17.34 14.77 8.49
CA LEU A 69 -15.97 15.22 8.34
C LEU A 69 -15.06 14.43 9.29
N VAL A 70 -13.97 13.90 8.75
CA VAL A 70 -12.98 13.11 9.49
C VAL A 70 -11.58 13.70 9.29
N PRO A 71 -10.61 13.43 10.21
CA PRO A 71 -9.20 13.68 9.93
C PRO A 71 -8.78 13.04 8.61
N GLY A 72 -7.88 13.66 7.90
CA GLY A 72 -7.33 13.10 6.68
C GLY A 72 -6.72 11.72 6.91
N LEU A 73 -7.00 10.80 5.99
CA LEU A 73 -6.47 9.44 6.06
C LEU A 73 -4.96 9.46 5.88
N ASN A 74 -4.26 8.65 6.66
CA ASN A 74 -2.82 8.53 6.69
C ASN A 74 -2.45 7.05 6.53
N ASP A 75 -1.98 6.68 5.36
CA ASP A 75 -1.59 5.32 5.02
C ASP A 75 -0.21 5.00 5.62
N SER A 76 -0.13 4.02 6.54
CA SER A 76 1.11 3.68 7.24
C SER A 76 2.10 2.89 6.41
N HIS A 77 1.66 2.33 5.26
CA HIS A 77 2.50 1.52 4.39
C HIS A 77 1.91 1.48 2.98
N THR A 78 2.58 2.14 2.06
CA THR A 78 2.26 2.11 0.63
C THR A 78 3.53 2.28 -0.20
N HIS A 79 3.44 2.09 -1.51
CA HIS A 79 4.51 2.31 -2.47
C HIS A 79 4.11 3.43 -3.44
N VAL A 80 3.86 4.63 -2.86
CA VAL A 80 3.27 5.76 -3.60
C VAL A 80 4.17 6.28 -4.70
N ILE A 81 5.49 6.28 -4.48
CA ILE A 81 6.48 6.77 -5.47
C ILE A 81 6.47 5.83 -6.68
N ARG A 82 6.69 4.52 -6.45
CA ARG A 82 6.61 3.50 -7.52
C ARG A 82 5.24 3.48 -8.21
N GLY A 83 4.18 3.52 -7.42
CA GLY A 83 2.81 3.56 -7.92
C GLY A 83 2.55 4.77 -8.82
N GLY A 84 3.03 5.94 -8.42
CA GLY A 84 2.91 7.18 -9.19
C GLY A 84 3.57 7.10 -10.56
N LEU A 85 4.79 6.56 -10.63
CA LEU A 85 5.54 6.39 -11.90
C LEU A 85 4.79 5.51 -12.92
N SER A 86 3.93 4.60 -12.47
CA SER A 86 3.29 3.59 -13.31
C SER A 86 1.76 3.70 -13.39
N TRP A 87 1.12 4.59 -12.63
CA TRP A 87 -0.33 4.69 -12.51
C TRP A 87 -1.05 4.77 -13.86
N ASN A 88 -0.54 5.57 -14.76
CA ASN A 88 -1.14 5.77 -16.09
C ASN A 88 -0.89 4.61 -17.07
N LEU A 89 -0.15 3.57 -16.66
CA LEU A 89 0.05 2.34 -17.44
C LEU A 89 -0.87 1.21 -16.99
N GLU A 90 -1.44 1.30 -15.79
CA GLU A 90 -2.07 0.17 -15.13
C GLU A 90 -3.58 0.18 -15.33
N LEU A 91 -4.10 -0.87 -15.98
CA LEU A 91 -5.53 -1.15 -15.99
C LEU A 91 -5.92 -1.76 -14.65
N ARG A 92 -6.83 -1.10 -13.95
CA ARG A 92 -7.24 -1.52 -12.60
C ARG A 92 -8.51 -2.38 -12.64
N TRP A 93 -8.45 -3.53 -11.96
CA TRP A 93 -9.60 -4.42 -11.74
C TRP A 93 -10.17 -4.32 -10.33
N ASP A 94 -9.73 -3.34 -9.54
CA ASP A 94 -10.25 -3.07 -8.20
C ASP A 94 -11.78 -2.95 -8.23
N GLY A 95 -12.46 -3.79 -7.43
CA GLY A 95 -13.92 -3.76 -7.29
C GLY A 95 -14.72 -4.17 -8.54
N VAL A 96 -14.08 -4.69 -9.59
CA VAL A 96 -14.79 -5.23 -10.77
C VAL A 96 -15.52 -6.51 -10.37
N PRO A 97 -16.86 -6.60 -10.56
CA PRO A 97 -17.67 -7.68 -9.95
C PRO A 97 -17.67 -8.99 -10.76
N SER A 98 -17.27 -8.96 -12.03
CA SER A 98 -17.26 -10.17 -12.86
C SER A 98 -16.00 -10.27 -13.72
N LEU A 99 -15.59 -11.48 -14.03
CA LEU A 99 -14.51 -11.74 -14.97
C LEU A 99 -14.88 -11.27 -16.38
N ALA A 100 -16.15 -11.36 -16.76
CA ALA A 100 -16.64 -10.85 -18.05
C ALA A 100 -16.39 -9.34 -18.18
N ASP A 101 -16.72 -8.55 -17.15
CA ASP A 101 -16.46 -7.10 -17.14
C ASP A 101 -14.96 -6.80 -17.15
N ALA A 102 -14.16 -7.57 -16.40
CA ALA A 102 -12.70 -7.42 -16.37
C ALA A 102 -12.08 -7.66 -17.75
N LEU A 103 -12.51 -8.69 -18.46
CA LEU A 103 -12.05 -9.00 -19.83
C LEU A 103 -12.53 -7.96 -20.85
N GLU A 104 -13.73 -7.40 -20.69
CA GLU A 104 -14.22 -6.32 -21.57
C GLU A 104 -13.40 -5.03 -21.35
N LEU A 105 -13.08 -4.67 -20.12
CA LEU A 105 -12.17 -3.54 -19.82
C LEU A 105 -10.79 -3.76 -20.46
N LEU A 106 -10.27 -4.98 -20.40
CA LEU A 106 -8.99 -5.35 -20.99
C LEU A 106 -9.05 -5.21 -22.52
N ARG A 107 -10.13 -5.72 -23.17
CA ARG A 107 -10.35 -5.62 -24.62
C ARG A 107 -10.36 -4.15 -25.06
N ARG A 108 -11.17 -3.31 -24.41
CA ARG A 108 -11.27 -1.87 -24.71
C ARG A 108 -9.93 -1.16 -24.52
N GLN A 109 -9.15 -1.55 -23.52
CA GLN A 109 -7.81 -0.99 -23.32
C GLN A 109 -6.84 -1.46 -24.40
N ALA A 110 -6.89 -2.73 -24.81
CA ALA A 110 -6.01 -3.28 -25.84
C ALA A 110 -6.20 -2.55 -27.19
N GLU A 111 -7.45 -2.22 -27.55
CA GLU A 111 -7.77 -1.47 -28.77
C GLU A 111 -7.18 -0.05 -28.80
N ARG A 112 -6.90 0.54 -27.63
CA ARG A 112 -6.34 1.88 -27.49
C ARG A 112 -4.84 1.90 -27.29
N THR A 113 -4.25 0.78 -26.87
CA THR A 113 -2.85 0.69 -26.50
C THR A 113 -1.98 0.54 -27.77
N PRO A 114 -1.16 1.55 -28.13
CA PRO A 114 -0.34 1.50 -29.33
C PRO A 114 0.92 0.64 -29.10
N PRO A 115 1.47 0.01 -30.14
CA PRO A 115 2.81 -0.60 -30.06
C PRO A 115 3.88 0.46 -29.71
N PRO A 116 4.89 0.13 -28.94
CA PRO A 116 5.22 -1.18 -28.31
C PRO A 116 4.60 -1.37 -26.93
N GLN A 117 3.59 -0.59 -26.55
CA GLN A 117 2.99 -0.61 -25.21
C GLN A 117 2.18 -1.87 -24.94
N TRP A 118 1.93 -2.14 -23.65
CA TRP A 118 1.27 -3.32 -23.13
C TRP A 118 0.04 -2.94 -22.30
N VAL A 119 -0.96 -3.83 -22.28
CA VAL A 119 -1.98 -3.77 -21.23
C VAL A 119 -1.46 -4.48 -19.99
N ARG A 120 -1.48 -3.80 -18.85
CA ARG A 120 -0.99 -4.31 -17.55
C ARG A 120 -2.08 -4.26 -16.52
N VAL A 121 -2.33 -5.40 -15.87
CA VAL A 121 -3.17 -5.48 -14.68
C VAL A 121 -2.26 -5.93 -13.54
N VAL A 122 -2.01 -5.05 -12.57
CA VAL A 122 -0.96 -5.26 -11.55
C VAL A 122 -1.48 -5.01 -10.13
N GLY A 123 -2.37 -5.88 -9.67
CA GLY A 123 -2.82 -5.88 -8.29
C GLY A 123 -4.17 -5.22 -8.02
N GLY A 124 -4.55 -5.20 -6.76
CA GLY A 124 -5.82 -4.66 -6.28
C GLY A 124 -7.03 -5.53 -6.57
N TRP A 125 -6.85 -6.82 -6.91
CA TRP A 125 -7.93 -7.73 -7.24
C TRP A 125 -7.62 -9.19 -6.82
N SER A 126 -8.68 -9.96 -6.66
CA SER A 126 -8.63 -11.40 -6.43
C SER A 126 -9.76 -12.05 -7.25
N GLU A 127 -9.56 -13.30 -7.70
CA GLU A 127 -10.58 -14.08 -8.41
C GLU A 127 -11.87 -14.24 -7.60
N PHE A 128 -11.76 -14.15 -6.28
CA PHE A 128 -12.91 -14.31 -5.39
C PHE A 128 -13.88 -13.12 -5.40
N GLN A 129 -13.45 -11.95 -5.89
CA GLN A 129 -14.36 -10.81 -6.10
C GLN A 129 -15.29 -11.00 -7.31
N PHE A 130 -14.86 -11.83 -8.29
CA PHE A 130 -15.63 -12.09 -9.49
C PHE A 130 -16.81 -13.04 -9.22
N ALA A 131 -17.93 -12.83 -9.90
CA ALA A 131 -19.07 -13.73 -9.85
C ALA A 131 -18.68 -15.16 -10.25
N GLU A 132 -17.75 -15.30 -11.19
CA GLU A 132 -17.24 -16.58 -11.68
C GLU A 132 -16.26 -17.25 -10.72
N ARG A 133 -15.71 -16.53 -9.74
CA ARG A 133 -14.79 -17.01 -8.69
C ARG A 133 -13.61 -17.81 -9.24
N ARG A 134 -13.03 -17.36 -10.32
CA ARG A 134 -11.88 -17.96 -10.97
C ARG A 134 -11.00 -16.92 -11.67
N LEU A 135 -9.77 -17.32 -11.93
CA LEU A 135 -8.84 -16.56 -12.77
C LEU A 135 -9.26 -16.60 -14.25
N PRO A 136 -8.88 -15.58 -15.05
CA PRO A 136 -8.96 -15.67 -16.50
C PRO A 136 -8.04 -16.79 -17.01
N THR A 137 -8.43 -17.42 -18.11
CA THR A 137 -7.55 -18.33 -18.86
C THR A 137 -6.70 -17.54 -19.86
N VAL A 138 -5.56 -18.10 -20.27
CA VAL A 138 -4.72 -17.50 -21.32
C VAL A 138 -5.48 -17.36 -22.64
N GLU A 139 -6.39 -18.30 -22.96
CA GLU A 139 -7.26 -18.25 -24.14
C GLU A 139 -8.25 -17.08 -24.07
N GLU A 140 -8.79 -16.76 -22.90
CA GLU A 140 -9.63 -15.58 -22.71
C GLU A 140 -8.84 -14.28 -22.93
N LEU A 141 -7.60 -14.20 -22.42
CA LEU A 141 -6.71 -13.07 -22.68
C LEU A 141 -6.35 -12.96 -24.18
N ASN A 142 -6.10 -14.10 -24.86
CA ASN A 142 -5.84 -14.13 -26.31
C ASN A 142 -7.02 -13.63 -27.13
N ARG A 143 -8.27 -13.95 -26.71
CA ARG A 143 -9.48 -13.46 -27.38
C ARG A 143 -9.70 -11.97 -27.15
N ALA A 144 -9.47 -11.50 -25.91
CA ALA A 144 -9.66 -10.09 -25.55
C ALA A 144 -8.61 -9.16 -26.19
N ALA A 145 -7.36 -9.66 -26.36
CA ALA A 145 -6.25 -8.90 -26.91
C ALA A 145 -5.37 -9.82 -27.79
N PRO A 146 -5.75 -10.10 -29.05
CA PRO A 146 -5.01 -11.04 -29.89
C PRO A 146 -3.61 -10.54 -30.28
N ASP A 147 -3.45 -9.23 -30.48
CA ASP A 147 -2.24 -8.61 -31.03
C ASP A 147 -1.49 -7.74 -30.00
N THR A 148 -2.19 -7.13 -29.07
CA THR A 148 -1.60 -6.29 -28.01
C THR A 148 -1.07 -7.17 -26.88
N PRO A 149 0.22 -7.04 -26.48
CA PRO A 149 0.76 -7.81 -25.36
C PRO A 149 0.04 -7.48 -24.05
N VAL A 150 -0.27 -8.52 -23.27
CA VAL A 150 -0.99 -8.43 -21.98
C VAL A 150 -0.17 -9.10 -20.88
N PHE A 151 -0.08 -8.41 -19.74
CA PHE A 151 0.48 -8.90 -18.48
C PHE A 151 -0.57 -8.74 -17.37
N VAL A 152 -1.01 -9.84 -16.76
CA VAL A 152 -1.95 -9.85 -15.64
C VAL A 152 -1.27 -10.47 -14.44
N LEU A 153 -0.97 -9.67 -13.42
CA LEU A 153 -0.42 -10.13 -12.15
C LEU A 153 -1.55 -10.52 -11.21
N HIS A 154 -1.46 -11.70 -10.63
CA HIS A 154 -2.36 -12.16 -9.57
C HIS A 154 -1.57 -12.34 -8.28
N LEU A 155 -1.84 -11.47 -7.30
CA LEU A 155 -1.15 -11.47 -6.01
C LEU A 155 0.38 -11.57 -6.19
N TYR A 156 1.05 -12.41 -5.39
CA TYR A 156 2.46 -12.80 -5.60
C TYR A 156 2.60 -14.24 -6.15
N ASP A 157 1.49 -14.85 -6.59
CA ASP A 157 1.44 -16.25 -7.00
C ASP A 157 1.84 -16.45 -8.47
N ARG A 158 1.26 -15.66 -9.36
CA ARG A 158 1.46 -15.86 -10.81
C ARG A 158 1.27 -14.62 -11.65
N ALA A 159 1.78 -14.68 -12.87
CA ALA A 159 1.39 -13.75 -13.93
C ALA A 159 0.86 -14.54 -15.15
N LEU A 160 -0.15 -13.97 -15.80
CA LEU A 160 -0.75 -14.52 -17.02
C LEU A 160 -0.36 -13.62 -18.19
N LEU A 161 0.19 -14.23 -19.22
CA LEU A 161 0.62 -13.61 -20.47
C LEU A 161 -0.21 -14.15 -21.63
N ASN A 162 -0.69 -13.27 -22.52
CA ASN A 162 -1.24 -13.72 -23.78
C ASN A 162 -0.13 -14.10 -24.77
N ARG A 163 -0.49 -14.70 -25.93
CA ARG A 163 0.49 -15.11 -26.96
C ARG A 163 1.33 -13.94 -27.48
N ALA A 164 0.75 -12.76 -27.61
CA ALA A 164 1.48 -11.56 -28.04
C ALA A 164 2.57 -11.19 -27.04
N ALA A 165 2.31 -11.29 -25.72
CA ALA A 165 3.27 -11.05 -24.67
C ALA A 165 4.39 -12.10 -24.66
N VAL A 166 4.07 -13.38 -24.79
CA VAL A 166 5.07 -14.46 -24.86
C VAL A 166 6.03 -14.22 -26.02
N ARG A 167 5.50 -13.86 -27.22
CA ARG A 167 6.33 -13.51 -28.39
C ARG A 167 7.20 -12.28 -28.14
N ALA A 168 6.62 -11.21 -27.55
CA ALA A 168 7.34 -9.96 -27.29
C ALA A 168 8.48 -10.14 -26.28
N LEU A 169 8.35 -11.06 -25.32
CA LEU A 169 9.40 -11.43 -24.36
C LEU A 169 10.45 -12.38 -24.95
N GLY A 170 10.17 -13.01 -26.08
CA GLY A 170 11.04 -14.01 -26.67
C GLY A 170 11.11 -15.31 -25.88
N PHE A 171 10.07 -15.64 -25.11
CA PHE A 171 10.00 -16.92 -24.38
C PHE A 171 9.79 -18.07 -25.34
N THR A 172 10.64 -19.09 -25.24
CA THR A 172 10.63 -20.31 -26.06
C THR A 172 10.78 -21.55 -25.18
N ARG A 173 10.71 -22.73 -25.78
CA ARG A 173 11.02 -23.99 -25.08
C ARG A 173 12.42 -24.01 -24.46
N ASP A 174 13.35 -23.27 -25.03
CA ASP A 174 14.76 -23.22 -24.59
C ASP A 174 15.05 -22.10 -23.58
N THR A 175 14.05 -21.28 -23.28
CA THR A 175 14.21 -20.22 -22.26
C THR A 175 14.44 -20.90 -20.91
N PRO A 176 15.59 -20.66 -20.24
CA PRO A 176 15.88 -21.29 -18.96
C PRO A 176 14.92 -20.81 -17.88
N ALA A 177 14.57 -21.72 -16.97
CA ALA A 177 13.90 -21.32 -15.73
C ALA A 177 14.90 -20.58 -14.84
N SER A 178 14.51 -19.41 -14.32
CA SER A 178 15.29 -18.74 -13.30
C SER A 178 15.19 -19.50 -11.96
N PRO A 179 16.24 -19.53 -11.14
CA PRO A 179 16.13 -20.07 -9.79
C PRO A 179 14.95 -19.44 -9.04
N GLY A 180 14.08 -20.26 -8.47
CA GLY A 180 12.92 -19.77 -7.74
C GLY A 180 11.74 -19.29 -8.58
N ALA A 181 11.67 -19.68 -9.86
CA ALA A 181 10.59 -19.30 -10.74
C ALA A 181 10.32 -20.37 -11.81
N GLU A 182 9.09 -20.45 -12.28
CA GLU A 182 8.68 -21.43 -13.30
C GLU A 182 7.95 -20.74 -14.45
N ILE A 183 8.42 -20.98 -15.68
CA ILE A 183 7.65 -20.71 -16.89
C ILE A 183 6.87 -22.00 -17.18
N ALA A 184 5.55 -21.99 -16.96
CA ALA A 184 4.72 -23.15 -17.20
C ALA A 184 4.73 -23.54 -18.70
N ARG A 185 4.86 -24.84 -18.96
CA ARG A 185 5.01 -25.39 -20.32
C ARG A 185 3.93 -26.40 -20.61
N ASP A 186 3.57 -26.50 -21.87
CA ASP A 186 2.71 -27.56 -22.38
C ASP A 186 3.47 -28.89 -22.57
N ARG A 187 2.77 -29.91 -23.08
CA ARG A 187 3.37 -31.22 -23.34
C ARG A 187 4.45 -31.22 -24.43
N ALA A 188 4.47 -30.22 -25.29
CA ALA A 188 5.49 -30.02 -26.32
C ALA A 188 6.69 -29.20 -25.80
N GLY A 189 6.65 -28.74 -24.55
CA GLY A 189 7.67 -27.92 -23.94
C GLY A 189 7.53 -26.42 -24.24
N GLU A 190 6.48 -25.97 -24.95
CA GLU A 190 6.26 -24.58 -25.28
C GLU A 190 5.68 -23.82 -24.10
N PRO A 191 6.07 -22.53 -23.89
CA PRO A 191 5.51 -21.68 -22.84
C PRO A 191 4.00 -21.50 -22.99
N THR A 192 3.25 -21.79 -21.93
CA THR A 192 1.78 -21.65 -21.91
C THR A 192 1.31 -20.21 -21.75
N GLY A 193 2.19 -19.29 -21.35
CA GLY A 193 1.84 -17.93 -20.96
C GLY A 193 1.60 -17.77 -19.46
N VAL A 194 1.82 -18.81 -18.64
CA VAL A 194 1.72 -18.72 -17.18
C VAL A 194 3.12 -18.70 -16.59
N LEU A 195 3.40 -17.66 -15.79
CA LEU A 195 4.59 -17.56 -14.96
C LEU A 195 4.18 -17.84 -13.51
N LEU A 196 4.92 -18.71 -12.82
CA LEU A 196 4.64 -19.09 -11.43
C LEU A 196 5.76 -18.61 -10.52
N ALA A 197 5.37 -18.03 -9.38
CA ALA A 197 6.29 -17.73 -8.29
C ALA A 197 6.58 -19.01 -7.50
N LYS A 198 7.85 -19.46 -7.50
CA LYS A 198 8.31 -20.66 -6.77
C LYS A 198 9.80 -20.56 -6.46
N PRO A 199 10.21 -20.21 -5.24
CA PRO A 199 9.42 -19.87 -4.06
C PRO A 199 9.08 -18.38 -3.94
N ASN A 200 9.46 -17.55 -4.89
CA ASN A 200 9.25 -16.10 -4.81
C ASN A 200 8.77 -15.48 -6.12
N ALA A 201 8.31 -14.24 -6.05
CA ALA A 201 7.73 -13.51 -7.17
C ALA A 201 8.78 -12.88 -8.12
N PHE A 202 10.06 -13.19 -7.99
CA PHE A 202 11.14 -12.54 -8.73
C PHE A 202 10.91 -12.54 -10.25
N LEU A 203 10.58 -13.69 -10.85
CA LEU A 203 10.32 -13.77 -12.28
C LEU A 203 9.17 -12.86 -12.73
N LEU A 204 8.13 -12.75 -11.90
CA LEU A 204 6.95 -11.95 -12.23
C LEU A 204 7.34 -10.47 -12.33
N TYR A 205 8.09 -9.98 -11.36
CA TYR A 205 8.53 -8.59 -11.32
C TYR A 205 9.65 -8.29 -12.30
N ALA A 206 10.59 -9.20 -12.50
CA ALA A 206 11.61 -9.10 -13.53
C ALA A 206 10.99 -9.01 -14.93
N THR A 207 9.93 -9.78 -15.18
CA THR A 207 9.17 -9.68 -16.42
C THR A 207 8.49 -8.32 -16.55
N LEU A 208 7.81 -7.86 -15.50
CA LEU A 208 7.13 -6.55 -15.48
C LEU A 208 8.11 -5.39 -15.72
N ALA A 209 9.33 -5.46 -15.18
CA ALA A 209 10.37 -4.44 -15.36
C ALA A 209 10.88 -4.32 -16.81
N ARG A 210 10.75 -5.37 -17.61
CA ARG A 210 11.13 -5.35 -19.04
C ARG A 210 10.11 -4.64 -19.93
N LEU A 211 8.93 -4.36 -19.42
CA LEU A 211 7.86 -3.73 -20.21
C LEU A 211 8.15 -2.25 -20.44
N PRO A 212 7.74 -1.67 -21.59
CA PRO A 212 8.00 -0.26 -21.91
C PRO A 212 7.43 0.68 -20.85
N GLY A 213 8.27 1.53 -20.24
CA GLY A 213 7.88 2.55 -19.28
C GLY A 213 7.21 3.77 -19.92
N LEU A 214 6.83 4.73 -19.09
CA LEU A 214 6.42 6.07 -19.50
C LEU A 214 7.64 6.97 -19.74
N ALA A 215 7.53 7.93 -20.63
CA ALA A 215 8.47 9.05 -20.71
C ALA A 215 8.39 9.92 -19.45
N ALA A 216 9.45 10.64 -19.10
CA ALA A 216 9.54 11.43 -17.87
C ALA A 216 8.37 12.41 -17.67
N ALA A 217 7.93 13.09 -18.72
CA ALA A 217 6.77 14.00 -18.66
C ALA A 217 5.47 13.26 -18.33
N ASP A 218 5.28 12.04 -18.86
CA ASP A 218 4.12 11.21 -18.58
C ASP A 218 4.21 10.57 -17.19
N GLN A 219 5.42 10.25 -16.68
CA GLN A 219 5.61 9.81 -15.29
C GLN A 219 5.21 10.90 -14.30
N LEU A 220 5.56 12.16 -14.57
CA LEU A 220 5.15 13.31 -13.76
C LEU A 220 3.63 13.46 -13.74
N ASN A 221 2.99 13.36 -14.91
CA ASN A 221 1.54 13.40 -15.02
C ASN A 221 0.87 12.20 -14.33
N SER A 222 1.43 11.00 -14.49
CA SER A 222 1.00 9.78 -13.83
C SER A 222 1.02 9.93 -12.31
N THR A 223 2.11 10.47 -11.75
CA THR A 223 2.24 10.73 -10.31
C THR A 223 1.20 11.74 -9.84
N ARG A 224 0.99 12.85 -10.54
CA ARG A 224 -0.05 13.83 -10.21
C ARG A 224 -1.45 13.21 -10.19
N LEU A 225 -1.77 12.36 -11.16
CA LEU A 225 -3.08 11.70 -11.24
C LEU A 225 -3.26 10.68 -10.12
N PHE A 226 -2.21 9.96 -9.76
CA PHE A 226 -2.29 9.03 -8.62
C PHE A 226 -2.49 9.76 -7.29
N LEU A 227 -1.72 10.83 -7.02
CA LEU A 227 -1.92 11.64 -5.81
C LEU A 227 -3.34 12.24 -5.74
N ARG A 228 -3.88 12.67 -6.90
CA ARG A 228 -5.25 13.15 -6.99
C ARG A 228 -6.28 12.06 -6.70
N GLU A 229 -6.04 10.83 -7.17
CA GLU A 229 -6.92 9.69 -6.84
C GLU A 229 -6.88 9.37 -5.35
N LEU A 230 -5.71 9.43 -4.71
CA LEU A 230 -5.60 9.31 -3.25
C LEU A 230 -6.39 10.41 -2.54
N ASN A 231 -6.30 11.66 -3.01
CA ASN A 231 -7.10 12.75 -2.45
C ASN A 231 -8.61 12.52 -2.64
N ARG A 232 -9.07 11.96 -3.77
CA ARG A 232 -10.47 11.56 -3.99
C ARG A 232 -10.94 10.55 -2.93
N LEU A 233 -10.05 9.74 -2.41
CA LEU A 233 -10.34 8.79 -1.34
C LEU A 233 -10.19 9.39 0.07
N GLY A 234 -9.82 10.67 0.19
CA GLY A 234 -9.62 11.33 1.49
C GLY A 234 -8.25 11.11 2.11
N VAL A 235 -7.30 10.52 1.36
CA VAL A 235 -5.91 10.36 1.81
C VAL A 235 -5.21 11.71 1.74
N THR A 236 -4.57 12.10 2.83
CA THR A 236 -3.81 13.35 2.98
C THR A 236 -2.34 13.11 3.28
N SER A 237 -2.01 11.90 3.71
CA SER A 237 -0.67 11.52 4.14
C SER A 237 -0.41 10.06 3.85
N VAL A 238 0.82 9.73 3.49
CA VAL A 238 1.27 8.36 3.26
C VAL A 238 2.69 8.15 3.76
N ILE A 239 3.01 6.91 4.11
CA ILE A 239 4.38 6.47 4.35
C ILE A 239 4.75 5.52 3.21
N ASP A 240 5.69 5.97 2.36
CA ASP A 240 6.26 5.12 1.31
C ASP A 240 7.25 4.15 1.97
N ALA A 241 6.98 2.85 1.86
CA ALA A 241 7.78 1.82 2.49
C ALA A 241 9.11 1.54 1.77
N GLY A 242 9.37 2.27 0.68
CA GLY A 242 10.41 1.94 -0.29
C GLY A 242 9.86 0.91 -1.28
N GLY A 243 10.71 0.26 -2.02
CA GLY A 243 10.24 -0.80 -2.91
C GLY A 243 11.23 -1.20 -3.99
N GLY A 244 11.05 -2.39 -4.52
CA GLY A 244 11.82 -2.88 -5.63
C GLY A 244 11.59 -2.08 -6.92
N PHE A 245 12.61 -2.00 -7.77
CA PHE A 245 12.68 -1.18 -9.00
C PHE A 245 12.53 0.32 -8.73
N GLN A 246 13.03 0.79 -7.58
CA GLN A 246 12.94 2.17 -7.15
C GLN A 246 14.30 2.63 -6.63
N SER A 247 15.27 2.75 -7.54
CA SER A 247 16.62 3.22 -7.19
C SER A 247 16.60 4.66 -6.72
N TYR A 248 17.20 4.91 -5.57
CA TYR A 248 17.42 6.26 -5.06
C TYR A 248 18.83 6.74 -5.46
N PRO A 249 18.95 7.97 -6.01
CA PRO A 249 17.91 9.00 -6.14
C PRO A 249 17.11 8.98 -7.47
N GLU A 250 17.45 8.18 -8.46
CA GLU A 250 17.02 8.35 -9.86
C GLU A 250 15.48 8.25 -10.03
N GLN A 251 14.83 7.23 -9.44
CA GLN A 251 13.38 7.09 -9.52
C GLN A 251 12.61 7.98 -8.54
N TYR A 252 13.31 8.70 -7.65
CA TYR A 252 12.69 9.67 -6.76
C TYR A 252 12.61 11.08 -7.37
N GLU A 253 13.32 11.36 -8.45
CA GLU A 253 13.40 12.71 -9.05
C GLU A 253 12.02 13.28 -9.43
N VAL A 254 11.11 12.45 -9.93
CA VAL A 254 9.74 12.87 -10.31
C VAL A 254 8.98 13.39 -9.09
N ILE A 255 8.97 12.65 -7.99
CA ILE A 255 8.26 13.07 -6.79
C ILE A 255 8.96 14.24 -6.10
N GLU A 256 10.30 14.28 -6.13
CA GLU A 256 11.09 15.39 -5.60
C GLU A 256 10.88 16.69 -6.39
N SER A 257 10.71 16.61 -7.71
CA SER A 257 10.36 17.82 -8.48
C SER A 257 9.01 18.38 -8.05
N LEU A 258 8.00 17.54 -7.82
CA LEU A 258 6.71 17.98 -7.28
C LEU A 258 6.84 18.57 -5.89
N ALA A 259 7.73 18.03 -5.06
CA ALA A 259 7.98 18.56 -3.71
C ALA A 259 8.65 19.94 -3.76
N ARG A 260 9.66 20.13 -4.63
CA ARG A 260 10.34 21.44 -4.83
C ARG A 260 9.40 22.50 -5.40
N ASP A 261 8.46 22.10 -6.25
CA ASP A 261 7.48 23.01 -6.88
C ASP A 261 6.25 23.31 -5.98
N ASP A 262 6.23 22.85 -4.71
CA ASP A 262 5.07 22.91 -3.80
C ASP A 262 3.78 22.32 -4.41
N ALA A 263 3.94 21.33 -5.27
CA ALA A 263 2.86 20.72 -6.06
C ALA A 263 2.34 19.39 -5.47
N LEU A 264 2.88 18.96 -4.34
CA LEU A 264 2.36 17.78 -3.63
C LEU A 264 1.00 18.07 -3.04
N THR A 265 0.07 17.15 -3.24
CA THR A 265 -1.28 17.18 -2.68
C THR A 265 -1.50 16.13 -1.59
N VAL A 266 -0.48 15.32 -1.33
CA VAL A 266 -0.39 14.32 -0.27
C VAL A 266 0.96 14.50 0.42
N ARG A 267 1.00 14.40 1.75
CA ARG A 267 2.25 14.41 2.50
C ARG A 267 2.90 13.04 2.42
N ILE A 268 4.19 12.99 2.15
CA ILE A 268 4.93 11.75 1.93
C ILE A 268 6.13 11.67 2.88
N ALA A 269 6.14 10.64 3.72
CA ALA A 269 7.31 10.23 4.47
C ALA A 269 7.88 8.97 3.79
N PHE A 270 9.07 9.07 3.17
CA PHE A 270 9.61 7.97 2.36
C PHE A 270 10.75 7.24 3.07
N ASN A 271 10.83 5.93 2.86
CA ASN A 271 11.93 5.09 3.33
C ASN A 271 12.84 4.71 2.16
N LEU A 272 14.12 4.51 2.47
CA LEU A 272 15.10 4.07 1.48
C LEU A 272 15.27 2.56 1.54
N PHE A 273 15.32 1.96 0.38
CA PHE A 273 15.37 0.52 0.16
C PHE A 273 16.48 0.18 -0.83
N THR A 274 17.39 -0.74 -0.46
CA THR A 274 18.47 -1.14 -1.37
C THR A 274 17.94 -1.92 -2.57
N GLN A 275 18.60 -1.78 -3.72
CA GLN A 275 18.23 -2.48 -4.95
C GLN A 275 19.23 -3.58 -5.32
N ARG A 276 20.31 -3.72 -4.55
CA ARG A 276 21.43 -4.60 -4.89
C ARG A 276 21.69 -5.60 -3.77
N PRO A 277 21.36 -6.90 -3.97
CA PRO A 277 21.65 -7.93 -2.98
C PRO A 277 23.14 -8.00 -2.65
N GLY A 278 23.44 -8.06 -1.35
CA GLY A 278 24.81 -8.09 -0.82
C GLY A 278 25.45 -6.71 -0.63
N GLU A 279 24.84 -5.64 -1.16
CA GLU A 279 25.32 -4.26 -1.02
C GLU A 279 24.54 -3.45 0.03
N GLU A 280 23.61 -4.08 0.76
CA GLU A 280 22.67 -3.41 1.66
C GLU A 280 23.38 -2.55 2.70
N HIS A 281 24.39 -3.11 3.36
CA HIS A 281 25.16 -2.37 4.35
C HIS A 281 25.90 -1.17 3.74
N ALA A 282 26.45 -1.32 2.54
CA ALA A 282 27.17 -0.25 1.86
C ALA A 282 26.22 0.88 1.42
N ASP A 283 25.03 0.52 0.91
CA ASP A 283 24.01 1.49 0.52
C ASP A 283 23.49 2.27 1.73
N PHE A 284 23.13 1.62 2.83
CA PHE A 284 22.71 2.32 4.04
C PHE A 284 23.84 3.18 4.64
N ALA A 285 25.08 2.69 4.67
CA ALA A 285 26.22 3.47 5.14
C ALA A 285 26.45 4.75 4.31
N ARG A 286 26.22 4.70 3.01
CA ARG A 286 26.26 5.86 2.11
C ARG A 286 25.10 6.82 2.40
N TRP A 287 23.86 6.33 2.48
CA TRP A 287 22.68 7.18 2.68
C TRP A 287 22.68 7.87 4.04
N ILE A 288 23.19 7.24 5.09
CA ILE A 288 23.36 7.84 6.41
C ILE A 288 24.22 9.11 6.37
N GLN A 289 25.15 9.23 5.41
CA GLN A 289 25.98 10.43 5.24
C GLN A 289 25.22 11.58 4.57
N THR A 290 24.21 11.29 3.75
CA THR A 290 23.56 12.25 2.85
C THR A 290 22.10 12.53 3.17
N ALA A 291 21.42 11.63 3.86
CA ALA A 291 20.00 11.75 4.21
C ALA A 291 19.81 11.72 5.74
N ARG A 292 18.82 12.43 6.24
CA ARG A 292 18.48 12.46 7.67
C ARG A 292 16.98 12.25 7.86
N PRO A 293 16.56 11.32 8.73
CA PRO A 293 15.14 11.14 9.08
C PRO A 293 14.53 12.46 9.57
N GLY A 294 13.32 12.74 9.10
CA GLY A 294 12.59 13.98 9.39
C GLY A 294 12.94 15.17 8.51
N GLN A 295 13.95 15.07 7.64
CA GLN A 295 14.34 16.12 6.70
C GLN A 295 14.00 15.71 5.26
N GLY A 296 13.67 16.71 4.44
CA GLY A 296 13.53 16.54 2.99
C GLY A 296 14.83 16.87 2.25
N PRO A 297 14.93 16.51 0.97
CA PRO A 297 15.95 17.04 0.07
C PRO A 297 15.95 18.57 0.04
N GLU A 298 17.06 19.15 -0.37
CA GLU A 298 17.20 20.62 -0.47
C GLU A 298 16.11 21.22 -1.37
N GLY A 299 15.52 22.32 -0.89
CA GLY A 299 14.44 23.03 -1.58
C GLY A 299 13.05 22.42 -1.40
N THR A 300 12.86 21.40 -0.54
CA THR A 300 11.56 20.83 -0.22
C THR A 300 11.06 21.24 1.17
N ASP A 301 9.73 21.30 1.35
CA ASP A 301 9.12 21.45 2.67
C ASP A 301 9.05 20.07 3.37
N PRO A 302 9.76 19.85 4.48
CA PRO A 302 9.73 18.57 5.19
C PRO A 302 8.38 18.24 5.81
N SER A 303 7.44 19.18 5.89
CA SER A 303 6.06 18.90 6.28
C SER A 303 5.27 18.20 5.16
N TYR A 304 5.74 18.26 3.91
CA TYR A 304 5.13 17.61 2.76
C TYR A 304 5.95 16.45 2.20
N TYR A 305 7.28 16.55 2.24
CA TYR A 305 8.14 15.50 1.69
C TYR A 305 9.41 15.34 2.51
N ARG A 306 9.60 14.16 3.09
CA ARG A 306 10.76 13.92 3.95
C ARG A 306 11.19 12.47 3.99
N HIS A 307 12.46 12.27 4.24
CA HIS A 307 13.03 10.96 4.54
C HIS A 307 12.54 10.47 5.91
N ASN A 308 12.14 9.19 5.98
CA ASN A 308 11.60 8.57 7.19
C ASN A 308 12.55 7.57 7.85
N GLY A 309 13.37 6.87 7.06
CA GLY A 309 14.30 5.87 7.56
C GLY A 309 14.65 4.81 6.51
N ALA A 310 15.09 3.64 6.98
CA ALA A 310 15.32 2.47 6.14
C ALA A 310 13.98 1.80 5.80
N GLY A 311 13.84 1.34 4.53
CA GLY A 311 12.64 0.73 3.99
C GLY A 311 12.38 -0.68 4.51
N GLU A 312 11.33 -1.32 4.02
CA GLU A 312 10.89 -2.60 4.56
C GLU A 312 11.85 -3.77 4.31
N MET A 313 12.70 -3.68 3.30
CA MET A 313 13.70 -4.72 3.03
C MET A 313 15.09 -4.22 3.46
N LEU A 314 15.56 -4.69 4.61
CA LEU A 314 16.88 -4.33 5.14
C LEU A 314 17.99 -5.20 4.56
N VAL A 315 17.71 -6.48 4.33
CA VAL A 315 18.58 -7.44 3.66
C VAL A 315 17.73 -8.39 2.82
N PHE A 316 18.21 -8.76 1.64
CA PHE A 316 17.46 -9.65 0.73
C PHE A 316 17.28 -11.06 1.30
N SER A 317 18.19 -11.51 2.16
CA SER A 317 18.08 -12.80 2.83
C SER A 317 16.94 -12.87 3.86
N ALA A 318 16.36 -11.73 4.26
CA ALA A 318 15.19 -11.66 5.15
C ALA A 318 13.85 -11.66 4.39
N ALA A 319 13.86 -11.91 3.08
CA ALA A 319 12.66 -11.92 2.26
C ALA A 319 11.67 -13.00 2.74
N ASP A 320 10.54 -12.56 3.24
CA ASP A 320 9.46 -13.36 3.82
C ASP A 320 8.16 -13.07 3.05
N PHE A 321 8.02 -13.70 1.88
CA PHE A 321 6.86 -13.45 1.01
C PHE A 321 5.60 -14.12 1.51
N GLU A 322 4.50 -13.38 1.49
CA GLU A 322 3.17 -13.82 1.87
C GLU A 322 2.46 -14.58 0.74
N HIS A 323 2.97 -15.72 0.45
CA HIS A 323 2.36 -16.61 -0.52
C HIS A 323 1.72 -17.78 0.22
N PHE A 324 0.49 -17.63 0.65
CA PHE A 324 -0.21 -18.66 1.44
C PHE A 324 -0.52 -19.94 0.66
N LEU A 325 -0.15 -20.03 -0.62
CA LEU A 325 -0.28 -21.21 -1.47
C LEU A 325 0.91 -22.16 -1.38
N GLU A 326 2.11 -21.66 -1.07
CA GLU A 326 3.33 -22.44 -0.95
C GLU A 326 3.74 -22.64 0.53
N PRO A 327 4.67 -23.54 0.84
CA PRO A 327 5.25 -23.63 2.18
C PRO A 327 5.86 -22.31 2.62
N ARG A 328 5.82 -22.06 3.94
CA ARG A 328 6.46 -20.89 4.55
C ARG A 328 7.94 -20.85 4.20
N PRO A 329 8.52 -19.65 3.94
CA PRO A 329 9.90 -19.53 3.55
C PRO A 329 10.84 -20.01 4.67
N ASP A 330 11.87 -20.76 4.31
CA ASP A 330 12.99 -21.09 5.20
C ASP A 330 14.12 -20.08 4.92
N LEU A 331 14.19 -19.05 5.75
CA LEU A 331 15.19 -18.00 5.61
C LEU A 331 16.60 -18.57 5.79
N PRO A 332 17.58 -18.20 4.93
CA PRO A 332 18.91 -18.77 4.96
C PRO A 332 19.60 -18.52 6.31
N PRO A 333 20.53 -19.40 6.74
CA PRO A 333 21.27 -19.20 8.00
C PRO A 333 22.10 -17.91 8.04
N THR A 334 22.52 -17.38 6.88
CA THR A 334 23.29 -16.12 6.78
C THR A 334 22.46 -14.89 7.13
N MET A 335 21.14 -14.98 7.07
CA MET A 335 20.22 -13.86 7.31
C MET A 335 20.47 -13.19 8.66
N ASP A 336 20.65 -13.95 9.72
CA ASP A 336 20.81 -13.39 11.07
C ASP A 336 22.03 -12.47 11.19
N ASP A 337 23.14 -12.82 10.54
CA ASP A 337 24.37 -12.02 10.56
C ASP A 337 24.30 -10.83 9.60
N GLU A 338 23.69 -11.00 8.44
CA GLU A 338 23.47 -9.94 7.46
C GLU A 338 22.54 -8.87 8.03
N LEU A 339 21.41 -9.28 8.60
CA LEU A 339 20.45 -8.39 9.27
C LEU A 339 21.09 -7.69 10.47
N ALA A 340 21.84 -8.42 11.32
CA ALA A 340 22.51 -7.83 12.46
C ALA A 340 23.51 -6.73 12.06
N ARG A 341 24.24 -6.93 10.97
CA ARG A 341 25.21 -5.94 10.47
C ARG A 341 24.52 -4.65 10.04
N VAL A 342 23.39 -4.74 9.31
CA VAL A 342 22.62 -3.58 8.87
C VAL A 342 21.93 -2.90 10.05
N VAL A 343 21.25 -3.66 10.91
CA VAL A 343 20.51 -3.08 12.05
C VAL A 343 21.45 -2.40 13.04
N ARG A 344 22.65 -2.95 13.33
CA ARG A 344 23.66 -2.24 14.17
C ARG A 344 24.02 -0.88 13.59
N LEU A 345 24.22 -0.80 12.27
CA LEU A 345 24.53 0.45 11.60
C LEU A 345 23.38 1.46 11.78
N LEU A 346 22.13 1.05 11.52
CA LEU A 346 20.95 1.90 11.64
C LEU A 346 20.73 2.38 13.08
N VAL A 347 20.84 1.49 14.06
CA VAL A 347 20.67 1.80 15.48
C VAL A 347 21.77 2.75 15.99
N ALA A 348 23.03 2.51 15.61
CA ALA A 348 24.15 3.38 15.98
C ALA A 348 23.98 4.83 15.47
N HIS A 349 23.32 5.00 14.35
CA HIS A 349 23.02 6.30 13.75
C HIS A 349 21.60 6.81 14.05
N ARG A 350 20.84 6.11 14.89
CA ARG A 350 19.46 6.47 15.29
C ARG A 350 18.51 6.59 14.08
N TRP A 351 18.72 5.78 13.05
CA TRP A 351 17.85 5.71 11.88
C TRP A 351 16.65 4.80 12.16
N PRO A 352 15.43 5.32 12.08
CA PRO A 352 14.23 4.48 12.07
C PRO A 352 14.30 3.47 10.94
N PHE A 353 13.72 2.30 11.17
CA PHE A 353 13.69 1.27 10.13
C PHE A 353 12.42 0.44 10.20
N ARG A 354 12.11 -0.20 9.09
CA ARG A 354 10.98 -1.11 8.98
C ARG A 354 11.41 -2.39 8.26
N LEU A 355 10.74 -3.50 8.58
CA LEU A 355 11.08 -4.81 8.05
C LEU A 355 9.79 -5.56 7.70
N HIS A 356 9.71 -5.98 6.44
CA HIS A 356 8.68 -6.89 5.92
C HIS A 356 8.73 -8.21 6.66
N ALA A 357 7.62 -8.66 7.23
CA ALA A 357 7.52 -9.92 7.95
C ALA A 357 6.08 -10.42 8.05
N THR A 358 5.79 -11.48 7.33
CA THR A 358 4.47 -12.12 7.29
C THR A 358 4.31 -13.16 8.39
N TYR A 359 5.32 -14.01 8.57
CA TYR A 359 5.24 -15.24 9.36
C TYR A 359 5.95 -15.11 10.71
N ASP A 360 5.36 -15.69 11.77
CA ASP A 360 5.92 -15.63 13.12
C ASP A 360 7.31 -16.28 13.21
N GLU A 361 7.59 -17.27 12.36
CA GLU A 361 8.91 -17.92 12.29
C GLU A 361 10.00 -16.91 11.88
N SER A 362 9.71 -16.09 10.85
CA SER A 362 10.61 -15.02 10.41
C SER A 362 10.70 -13.91 11.46
N ILE A 363 9.55 -13.46 11.99
CA ILE A 363 9.47 -12.43 13.03
C ILE A 363 10.26 -12.84 14.27
N THR A 364 10.15 -14.09 14.69
CA THR A 364 10.90 -14.62 15.84
C THR A 364 12.42 -14.47 15.62
N ARG A 365 12.94 -14.86 14.46
CA ARG A 365 14.37 -14.72 14.12
C ARG A 365 14.81 -13.25 14.06
N PHE A 366 13.98 -12.37 13.48
CA PHE A 366 14.28 -10.94 13.44
C PHE A 366 14.35 -10.35 14.86
N LEU A 367 13.41 -10.71 15.72
CA LEU A 367 13.41 -10.26 17.11
C LEU A 367 14.60 -10.82 17.90
N ASP A 368 15.06 -12.04 17.64
CA ASP A 368 16.29 -12.59 18.24
C ASP A 368 17.52 -11.73 17.88
N VAL A 369 17.60 -11.27 16.63
CA VAL A 369 18.63 -10.33 16.17
C VAL A 369 18.48 -8.98 16.88
N PHE A 370 17.27 -8.43 16.94
CA PHE A 370 17.02 -7.12 17.54
C PHE A 370 17.33 -7.11 19.05
N GLU A 371 16.90 -8.11 19.80
CA GLU A 371 17.18 -8.24 21.21
C GLU A 371 18.69 -8.40 21.52
N ARG A 372 19.41 -9.09 20.65
CA ARG A 372 20.87 -9.18 20.73
C ARG A 372 21.52 -7.81 20.57
N ILE A 373 21.07 -7.02 19.60
CA ILE A 373 21.62 -5.70 19.34
C ILE A 373 21.19 -4.70 20.41
N ASP A 374 19.94 -4.78 20.90
CA ASP A 374 19.44 -3.90 21.97
C ASP A 374 20.28 -3.98 23.24
N ARG A 375 20.82 -5.17 23.58
CA ARG A 375 21.76 -5.34 24.69
C ARG A 375 23.12 -4.65 24.47
N GLU A 376 23.52 -4.45 23.21
CA GLU A 376 24.78 -3.78 22.84
C GLU A 376 24.55 -2.26 22.70
N VAL A 377 23.49 -1.89 21.98
CA VAL A 377 23.08 -0.50 21.67
C VAL A 377 21.57 -0.39 21.84
N PRO A 378 21.09 0.26 22.92
CA PRO A 378 19.66 0.30 23.23
C PRO A 378 18.79 0.91 22.15
N PHE A 379 17.65 0.26 21.85
CA PHE A 379 16.62 0.75 20.93
C PHE A 379 15.76 1.86 21.55
N ALA A 380 15.87 2.11 22.85
CA ALA A 380 15.08 3.13 23.54
C ALA A 380 15.02 4.46 22.75
N GLY A 381 13.80 4.92 22.43
CA GLY A 381 13.56 6.11 21.64
C GLY A 381 13.88 6.00 20.13
N LEU A 382 14.29 4.83 19.64
CA LEU A 382 14.34 4.54 18.20
C LEU A 382 13.02 3.88 17.78
N ARG A 383 12.50 4.24 16.63
CA ARG A 383 11.32 3.59 16.06
C ARG A 383 11.74 2.50 15.10
N PHE A 384 11.27 1.29 15.33
CA PHE A 384 11.30 0.24 14.32
C PHE A 384 9.90 -0.31 14.10
N THR A 385 9.66 -0.87 12.94
CA THR A 385 8.36 -1.36 12.50
C THR A 385 8.49 -2.77 11.96
N ILE A 386 7.59 -3.66 12.41
CA ILE A 386 7.30 -4.90 11.71
C ILE A 386 6.11 -4.62 10.79
N ASP A 387 6.31 -4.80 9.50
CA ASP A 387 5.24 -4.65 8.51
C ASP A 387 4.51 -5.97 8.31
N HIS A 388 3.19 -5.89 8.04
CA HIS A 388 2.29 -7.00 7.73
C HIS A 388 1.88 -7.81 8.95
N ALA A 389 2.78 -8.65 9.47
CA ALA A 389 2.60 -9.43 10.71
C ALA A 389 1.34 -10.33 10.73
N GLU A 390 0.97 -10.92 9.57
CA GLU A 390 -0.28 -11.68 9.45
C GLU A 390 -0.36 -12.82 10.46
N THR A 391 0.70 -13.59 10.64
CA THR A 391 0.68 -14.75 11.53
C THR A 391 1.48 -14.57 12.81
N ILE A 392 1.74 -13.32 13.23
CA ILE A 392 2.51 -13.02 14.44
C ILE A 392 1.88 -13.64 15.69
N SER A 393 2.70 -14.29 16.50
CA SER A 393 2.26 -14.91 17.77
C SER A 393 2.10 -13.88 18.89
N PRO A 394 1.30 -14.19 19.93
CA PRO A 394 1.21 -13.37 21.13
C PRO A 394 2.58 -13.08 21.77
N ARG A 395 3.49 -14.08 21.78
CA ARG A 395 4.84 -13.92 22.31
C ARG A 395 5.65 -12.90 21.51
N SER A 396 5.59 -12.96 20.20
CA SER A 396 6.30 -12.01 19.34
C SER A 396 5.74 -10.59 19.46
N ILE A 397 4.41 -10.44 19.63
CA ILE A 397 3.80 -9.13 19.93
C ILE A 397 4.35 -8.55 21.25
N ASP A 398 4.42 -9.36 22.32
CA ASP A 398 4.94 -8.91 23.62
C ASP A 398 6.43 -8.50 23.51
N ARG A 399 7.23 -9.19 22.67
CA ARG A 399 8.64 -8.83 22.37
C ARG A 399 8.76 -7.52 21.60
N VAL A 400 7.90 -7.29 20.58
CA VAL A 400 7.86 -6.00 19.87
C VAL A 400 7.53 -4.86 20.84
N ALA A 401 6.54 -5.06 21.73
CA ALA A 401 6.20 -4.08 22.76
C ALA A 401 7.36 -3.79 23.70
N ALA A 402 8.06 -4.83 24.16
CA ALA A 402 9.20 -4.70 25.08
C ALA A 402 10.38 -3.92 24.47
N LEU A 403 10.61 -4.07 23.15
CA LEU A 403 11.63 -3.33 22.40
C LEU A 403 11.18 -1.92 21.99
N GLY A 404 9.91 -1.54 22.21
CA GLY A 404 9.35 -0.23 21.83
C GLY A 404 9.06 -0.10 20.33
N GLY A 405 8.88 -1.20 19.62
CA GLY A 405 8.53 -1.23 18.21
C GLY A 405 7.06 -1.02 17.92
N GLY A 406 6.70 -0.83 16.65
CA GLY A 406 5.34 -0.75 16.14
C GLY A 406 5.04 -1.83 15.11
N ILE A 407 3.76 -2.05 14.83
CA ILE A 407 3.30 -2.99 13.80
C ILE A 407 2.39 -2.23 12.83
N ALA A 408 2.75 -2.23 11.54
CA ALA A 408 1.93 -1.68 10.47
C ALA A 408 1.24 -2.83 9.74
N VAL A 409 -0.08 -2.94 9.90
CA VAL A 409 -0.89 -3.98 9.27
C VAL A 409 -1.44 -3.49 7.92
N GLN A 410 -1.60 -4.42 6.98
CA GLN A 410 -2.20 -4.17 5.67
C GLN A 410 -3.34 -5.16 5.41
N HIS A 411 -4.26 -4.78 4.53
CA HIS A 411 -5.48 -5.55 4.30
C HIS A 411 -5.32 -6.66 3.24
N ARG A 412 -4.13 -7.27 3.17
CA ARG A 412 -3.87 -8.36 2.22
C ARG A 412 -4.78 -9.56 2.43
N MET A 413 -5.15 -9.85 3.67
CA MET A 413 -6.12 -10.90 4.01
C MET A 413 -7.51 -10.65 3.42
N ALA A 414 -7.86 -9.43 3.04
CA ALA A 414 -9.07 -9.16 2.27
C ALA A 414 -9.04 -9.80 0.87
N TYR A 415 -7.86 -10.06 0.32
CA TYR A 415 -7.63 -10.63 -1.02
C TYR A 415 -7.15 -12.07 -0.99
N GLN A 416 -6.46 -12.48 0.08
CA GLN A 416 -5.82 -13.79 0.20
C GLN A 416 -6.51 -14.69 1.25
N GLY A 417 -7.54 -14.20 1.90
CA GLY A 417 -8.20 -14.89 3.01
C GLY A 417 -8.77 -16.24 2.63
N GLU A 418 -9.33 -16.39 1.44
CA GLU A 418 -9.81 -17.68 0.92
C GLU A 418 -8.68 -18.70 0.79
N HIS A 419 -7.52 -18.28 0.26
CA HIS A 419 -6.34 -19.13 0.15
C HIS A 419 -5.80 -19.50 1.53
N PHE A 420 -5.75 -18.54 2.44
CA PHE A 420 -5.33 -18.78 3.82
C PHE A 420 -6.22 -19.80 4.52
N VAL A 421 -7.55 -19.64 4.42
CA VAL A 421 -8.51 -20.58 5.03
C VAL A 421 -8.40 -21.97 4.40
N ALA A 422 -8.22 -22.05 3.09
CA ALA A 422 -8.05 -23.33 2.41
C ALA A 422 -6.80 -24.08 2.91
N ARG A 423 -5.74 -23.36 3.26
CA ARG A 423 -4.48 -23.93 3.72
C ARG A 423 -4.40 -24.19 5.22
N TYR A 424 -4.80 -23.22 6.04
CA TYR A 424 -4.58 -23.22 7.49
C TYR A 424 -5.87 -23.41 8.30
N GLY A 425 -7.03 -23.35 7.66
CA GLY A 425 -8.33 -23.49 8.26
C GLY A 425 -8.91 -22.18 8.82
N ALA A 426 -10.22 -22.16 9.04
CA ALA A 426 -10.94 -20.97 9.49
C ALA A 426 -10.53 -20.51 10.91
N ALA A 427 -10.17 -21.45 11.78
CA ALA A 427 -9.74 -21.11 13.14
C ALA A 427 -8.43 -20.28 13.14
N ALA A 428 -7.48 -20.62 12.28
CA ALA A 428 -6.25 -19.84 12.12
C ALA A 428 -6.51 -18.45 11.51
N ALA A 429 -7.49 -18.35 10.60
CA ALA A 429 -7.84 -17.09 9.96
C ALA A 429 -8.58 -16.11 10.89
N ALA A 430 -9.24 -16.61 11.93
CA ALA A 430 -10.07 -15.80 12.84
C ALA A 430 -9.29 -14.68 13.56
N GLU A 431 -8.00 -14.88 13.78
CA GLU A 431 -7.09 -13.94 14.44
C GLU A 431 -5.88 -13.59 13.55
N THR A 432 -6.07 -13.48 12.24
CA THR A 432 -4.96 -13.22 11.31
C THR A 432 -5.23 -11.96 10.47
N PRO A 433 -4.46 -10.88 10.71
CA PRO A 433 -3.56 -10.62 11.85
C PRO A 433 -4.33 -10.33 13.17
N PRO A 434 -3.71 -10.58 14.34
CA PRO A 434 -4.37 -10.42 15.65
C PRO A 434 -4.38 -8.97 16.14
N VAL A 435 -5.02 -8.06 15.40
CA VAL A 435 -4.95 -6.60 15.63
C VAL A 435 -5.42 -6.21 17.03
N ARG A 436 -6.50 -6.82 17.53
CA ARG A 436 -6.97 -6.53 18.90
C ARG A 436 -5.94 -6.90 19.96
N ARG A 437 -5.21 -8.01 19.77
CA ARG A 437 -4.13 -8.42 20.67
C ARG A 437 -2.96 -7.44 20.63
N MET A 438 -2.58 -6.96 19.44
CA MET A 438 -1.53 -5.93 19.30
C MET A 438 -1.90 -4.66 20.07
N LEU A 439 -3.14 -4.18 19.91
CA LEU A 439 -3.64 -3.01 20.65
C LEU A 439 -3.70 -3.25 22.17
N ALA A 440 -4.13 -4.43 22.61
CA ALA A 440 -4.19 -4.80 24.04
C ALA A 440 -2.81 -4.89 24.68
N ALA A 441 -1.78 -5.26 23.92
CA ALA A 441 -0.39 -5.26 24.36
C ALA A 441 0.24 -3.85 24.38
N GLY A 442 -0.48 -2.82 23.95
CA GLY A 442 0.02 -1.43 23.92
C GLY A 442 1.00 -1.15 22.78
N VAL A 443 1.13 -2.05 21.80
CA VAL A 443 1.95 -1.81 20.62
C VAL A 443 1.32 -0.70 19.78
N PRO A 444 2.10 0.28 19.29
CA PRO A 444 1.64 1.19 18.25
C PRO A 444 1.24 0.41 16.98
N VAL A 445 -0.02 0.56 16.55
CA VAL A 445 -0.54 -0.09 15.35
C VAL A 445 -1.01 0.95 14.35
N GLY A 446 -0.57 0.80 13.09
CA GLY A 446 -1.03 1.57 11.94
C GLY A 446 -1.71 0.67 10.91
N LEU A 447 -2.60 1.25 10.11
CA LEU A 447 -3.20 0.59 8.95
C LEU A 447 -2.63 1.18 7.67
N GLY A 448 -2.25 0.33 6.73
CA GLY A 448 -1.78 0.72 5.41
C GLY A 448 -2.43 -0.11 4.30
N THR A 449 -2.24 0.30 3.06
CA THR A 449 -2.82 -0.38 1.89
C THR A 449 -1.88 -1.35 1.21
N ASP A 450 -0.58 -1.18 1.34
CA ASP A 450 0.44 -1.90 0.55
C ASP A 450 0.21 -1.75 -0.98
N ALA A 451 -0.36 -0.60 -1.36
CA ALA A 451 -0.66 -0.34 -2.77
C ALA A 451 0.63 -0.17 -3.58
N THR A 452 0.64 -0.63 -4.81
CA THR A 452 -0.48 -0.86 -5.74
C THR A 452 -0.56 -2.30 -6.26
N ARG A 453 0.15 -3.26 -5.65
CA ARG A 453 0.40 -4.56 -6.29
C ARG A 453 -0.42 -5.72 -5.76
N VAL A 454 -0.47 -5.92 -4.45
CA VAL A 454 -1.18 -7.05 -3.83
C VAL A 454 -2.62 -6.69 -3.53
N ALA A 455 -2.81 -5.58 -2.84
CA ALA A 455 -4.13 -5.10 -2.41
C ALA A 455 -4.52 -3.82 -3.14
N SER A 456 -5.76 -3.40 -2.97
CA SER A 456 -6.26 -2.14 -3.52
C SER A 456 -5.63 -0.94 -2.81
N TYR A 457 -5.37 0.12 -3.56
CA TYR A 457 -4.99 1.44 -3.02
C TYR A 457 -6.15 2.16 -2.30
N ASN A 458 -7.36 1.60 -2.35
CA ASN A 458 -8.54 2.18 -1.71
C ASN A 458 -8.53 1.90 -0.19
N PRO A 459 -8.28 2.90 0.68
CA PRO A 459 -8.18 2.69 2.12
C PRO A 459 -9.53 2.32 2.77
N TRP A 460 -10.65 2.60 2.08
CA TRP A 460 -11.97 2.22 2.56
C TRP A 460 -12.21 0.71 2.49
N VAL A 461 -11.54 0.00 1.58
CA VAL A 461 -11.51 -1.47 1.57
C VAL A 461 -10.78 -2.01 2.81
N ALA A 462 -9.68 -1.36 3.20
CA ALA A 462 -8.96 -1.73 4.41
C ALA A 462 -9.79 -1.49 5.69
N LEU A 463 -10.52 -0.37 5.74
CA LEU A 463 -11.45 -0.08 6.85
C LEU A 463 -12.63 -1.06 6.89
N GLU A 464 -13.23 -1.41 5.74
CA GLU A 464 -14.28 -2.42 5.66
C GLU A 464 -13.78 -3.76 6.17
N TRP A 465 -12.59 -4.18 5.74
CA TRP A 465 -12.00 -5.44 6.19
C TRP A 465 -11.85 -5.50 7.71
N LEU A 466 -11.37 -4.44 8.38
CA LEU A 466 -11.22 -4.42 9.84
C LEU A 466 -12.55 -4.41 10.58
N VAL A 467 -13.59 -3.75 10.03
CA VAL A 467 -14.90 -3.57 10.68
C VAL A 467 -15.81 -4.75 10.38
N ALA A 468 -15.95 -5.15 9.11
CA ALA A 468 -16.81 -6.23 8.70
C ALA A 468 -16.19 -7.63 8.87
N GLY A 469 -14.85 -7.71 8.94
CA GLY A 469 -14.14 -8.98 9.08
C GLY A 469 -14.27 -9.90 7.86
N THR A 470 -14.38 -9.35 6.63
CA THR A 470 -14.69 -10.12 5.42
C THR A 470 -13.68 -9.87 4.30
N THR A 471 -13.45 -10.89 3.47
CA THR A 471 -12.72 -10.75 2.20
C THR A 471 -13.54 -9.98 1.16
N VAL A 472 -12.88 -9.53 0.10
CA VAL A 472 -13.54 -8.96 -1.10
C VAL A 472 -14.46 -9.99 -1.79
N GLY A 473 -14.18 -11.29 -1.61
CA GLY A 473 -15.03 -12.40 -2.04
C GLY A 473 -16.26 -12.64 -1.15
N GLY A 474 -16.31 -11.97 0.01
CA GLY A 474 -17.43 -12.09 0.97
C GLY A 474 -17.29 -13.22 1.99
N LEU A 475 -16.13 -13.91 2.04
CA LEU A 475 -15.85 -14.87 3.10
C LEU A 475 -15.69 -14.13 4.44
N VAL A 476 -16.36 -14.61 5.48
CA VAL A 476 -16.14 -14.12 6.85
C VAL A 476 -14.87 -14.74 7.39
N LEU A 477 -13.84 -13.90 7.64
CA LEU A 477 -12.58 -14.31 8.24
C LEU A 477 -12.58 -14.10 9.74
N THR A 478 -12.93 -12.88 10.15
CA THR A 478 -12.78 -12.42 11.53
C THR A 478 -14.14 -12.44 12.23
N PRO A 479 -14.31 -13.24 13.28
CA PRO A 479 -15.56 -13.27 14.04
C PRO A 479 -15.77 -11.94 14.80
N PRO A 480 -17.02 -11.60 15.19
CA PRO A 480 -17.36 -10.28 15.75
C PRO A 480 -16.49 -9.86 16.95
N GLU A 481 -16.14 -10.81 17.81
CA GLU A 481 -15.32 -10.57 19.01
C GLU A 481 -13.89 -10.13 18.72
N HIS A 482 -13.37 -10.39 17.52
CA HIS A 482 -12.02 -10.01 17.09
C HIS A 482 -12.01 -8.77 16.17
N ARG A 483 -13.19 -8.28 15.74
CA ARG A 483 -13.30 -7.10 14.89
C ARG A 483 -13.04 -5.81 15.67
N LEU A 484 -12.66 -4.76 14.96
CA LEU A 484 -12.59 -3.41 15.50
C LEU A 484 -13.91 -2.67 15.31
N ASP A 485 -14.23 -1.77 16.23
CA ASP A 485 -15.26 -0.78 15.96
C ASP A 485 -14.76 0.26 14.95
N ARG A 486 -15.70 1.02 14.36
CA ARG A 486 -15.39 2.01 13.31
C ARG A 486 -14.42 3.09 13.76
N THR A 487 -14.52 3.52 15.01
CA THR A 487 -13.63 4.55 15.56
C THR A 487 -12.22 4.00 15.76
N GLN A 488 -12.10 2.77 16.26
CA GLN A 488 -10.82 2.08 16.40
C GLN A 488 -10.16 1.89 15.03
N ALA A 489 -10.89 1.37 14.04
CA ALA A 489 -10.38 1.15 12.70
C ALA A 489 -9.93 2.47 12.03
N LEU A 490 -10.75 3.53 12.09
CA LEU A 490 -10.39 4.85 11.57
C LEU A 490 -9.15 5.42 12.27
N ARG A 491 -9.01 5.19 13.57
CA ARG A 491 -7.85 5.64 14.34
C ARG A 491 -6.56 4.98 13.87
N LEU A 492 -6.57 3.72 13.44
CA LEU A 492 -5.39 3.05 12.87
C LEU A 492 -4.95 3.68 11.54
N LEU A 493 -5.90 4.11 10.71
CA LEU A 493 -5.62 4.74 9.40
C LEU A 493 -5.43 6.27 9.51
N THR A 494 -5.31 6.82 10.70
CA THR A 494 -5.12 8.26 10.95
C THR A 494 -4.06 8.49 12.02
N ALA A 495 -4.45 8.62 13.27
CA ALA A 495 -3.56 8.90 14.39
C ALA A 495 -2.58 7.74 14.68
N GLY A 496 -3.01 6.48 14.52
CA GLY A 496 -2.14 5.30 14.67
C GLY A 496 -1.01 5.30 13.64
N SER A 497 -1.35 5.56 12.39
CA SER A 497 -0.37 5.65 11.31
C SER A 497 0.64 6.79 11.49
N ALA A 498 0.28 7.88 12.16
CA ALA A 498 1.17 9.02 12.38
C ALA A 498 2.40 8.67 13.25
N TRP A 499 2.30 7.63 14.08
CA TRP A 499 3.43 7.17 14.89
C TRP A 499 4.59 6.69 14.01
N PHE A 500 4.32 6.03 12.89
CA PHE A 500 5.32 5.42 12.01
C PHE A 500 6.16 6.44 11.23
N SER A 501 5.72 7.72 11.23
CA SER A 501 6.49 8.85 10.70
C SER A 501 6.92 9.85 11.76
N GLY A 502 6.73 9.55 13.05
CA GLY A 502 7.10 10.44 14.15
C GLY A 502 6.25 11.69 14.25
N GLU A 503 4.99 11.64 13.78
CA GLU A 503 4.10 12.82 13.67
C GLU A 503 2.81 12.70 14.49
N GLU A 504 2.73 11.76 15.43
CA GLU A 504 1.55 11.50 16.27
C GLU A 504 1.10 12.72 17.09
N GLY A 505 2.00 13.69 17.28
CA GLY A 505 1.67 14.97 17.90
C GLY A 505 0.89 15.94 17.02
N THR A 506 0.99 15.78 15.69
CA THR A 506 0.54 16.77 14.71
C THR A 506 -0.42 16.25 13.65
N LYS A 507 -0.50 14.95 13.43
CA LYS A 507 -1.35 14.31 12.40
C LYS A 507 -2.43 13.39 12.98
N GLY A 508 -3.42 13.09 12.17
CA GLY A 508 -4.42 12.05 12.40
C GLY A 508 -5.52 12.41 13.40
N ARG A 509 -5.57 13.67 13.84
CA ARG A 509 -6.64 14.22 14.68
C ARG A 509 -6.91 15.69 14.35
N LEU A 510 -8.11 16.15 14.64
CA LEU A 510 -8.49 17.56 14.51
C LEU A 510 -8.51 18.21 15.89
N ALA A 511 -7.40 18.85 16.25
CA ALA A 511 -7.23 19.57 17.51
C ALA A 511 -6.42 20.85 17.25
N PRO A 512 -6.57 21.92 18.04
CA PRO A 512 -5.78 23.12 17.89
C PRO A 512 -4.27 22.80 17.85
N GLY A 513 -3.58 23.36 16.84
CA GLY A 513 -2.16 23.12 16.57
C GLY A 513 -1.85 21.93 15.67
N ALA A 514 -2.79 20.98 15.45
CA ALA A 514 -2.62 19.90 14.49
C ALA A 514 -2.61 20.43 13.05
N LEU A 515 -2.04 19.66 12.13
CA LEU A 515 -2.12 19.95 10.70
C LEU A 515 -3.58 19.94 10.24
N ALA A 516 -3.94 20.91 9.39
CA ALA A 516 -5.30 21.05 8.87
C ALA A 516 -5.51 20.11 7.69
N ASP A 517 -5.47 18.80 7.96
CA ASP A 517 -5.65 17.72 7.01
C ASP A 517 -6.97 16.99 7.34
N PHE A 518 -7.96 17.06 6.45
CA PHE A 518 -9.28 16.46 6.68
C PHE A 518 -10.03 16.16 5.38
N ALA A 519 -11.06 15.33 5.50
CA ALA A 519 -11.95 14.98 4.40
C ALA A 519 -13.43 15.07 4.80
N VAL A 520 -14.25 15.63 3.91
CA VAL A 520 -15.72 15.56 3.96
C VAL A 520 -16.16 14.39 3.09
N LEU A 521 -16.89 13.45 3.66
CA LEU A 521 -17.20 12.17 3.03
C LEU A 521 -18.49 12.21 2.20
N SER A 522 -18.60 11.30 1.22
CA SER A 522 -19.76 11.09 0.36
C SER A 522 -20.99 10.58 1.12
N ALA A 523 -20.75 9.80 2.19
CA ALA A 523 -21.77 9.34 3.12
C ALA A 523 -21.20 9.23 4.54
N ASP A 524 -22.06 8.94 5.52
CA ASP A 524 -21.64 8.82 6.91
C ASP A 524 -20.95 7.48 7.17
N TYR A 525 -19.63 7.48 7.31
CA TYR A 525 -18.82 6.31 7.65
C TYR A 525 -19.36 5.56 8.89
N PHE A 526 -19.90 6.28 9.86
CA PHE A 526 -20.39 5.70 11.10
C PHE A 526 -21.80 5.08 11.00
N ALA A 527 -22.51 5.33 9.88
CA ALA A 527 -23.90 4.90 9.67
C ALA A 527 -24.11 3.99 8.45
N VAL A 528 -23.28 4.09 7.40
CA VAL A 528 -23.41 3.21 6.22
C VAL A 528 -23.32 1.73 6.63
N PRO A 529 -23.99 0.80 5.93
CA PRO A 529 -23.79 -0.63 6.15
C PRO A 529 -22.31 -1.00 6.08
N GLU A 530 -21.85 -1.91 6.94
CA GLU A 530 -20.41 -2.27 7.02
C GLU A 530 -19.85 -2.71 5.67
N ARG A 531 -20.64 -3.42 4.87
CA ARG A 531 -20.25 -3.92 3.54
C ARG A 531 -20.33 -2.88 2.41
N GLU A 532 -20.60 -1.62 2.74
CA GLU A 532 -20.61 -0.49 1.81
C GLU A 532 -19.52 0.53 2.14
N ILE A 533 -18.71 0.27 3.18
CA ILE A 533 -17.62 1.15 3.59
C ILE A 533 -16.63 1.33 2.43
N HIS A 534 -16.32 0.29 1.66
CA HIS A 534 -15.41 0.34 0.51
C HIS A 534 -15.83 1.33 -0.58
N ALA A 535 -17.12 1.67 -0.65
CA ALA A 535 -17.68 2.60 -1.65
C ALA A 535 -17.52 4.07 -1.26
N LEU A 536 -17.12 4.35 -0.02
CA LEU A 536 -16.92 5.73 0.45
C LEU A 536 -15.79 6.42 -0.32
N HIS A 537 -15.95 7.72 -0.48
CA HIS A 537 -14.94 8.61 -1.03
C HIS A 537 -15.11 10.01 -0.42
N ALA A 538 -14.16 10.88 -0.64
CA ALA A 538 -14.28 12.27 -0.22
C ALA A 538 -15.03 13.11 -1.26
N LEU A 539 -15.89 14.01 -0.82
CA LEU A 539 -16.43 15.10 -1.60
C LEU A 539 -15.55 16.35 -1.52
N LEU A 540 -14.81 16.49 -0.41
CA LEU A 540 -13.82 17.54 -0.21
C LEU A 540 -12.63 16.96 0.53
N THR A 541 -11.42 17.22 0.06
CA THR A 541 -10.18 16.92 0.80
C THR A 541 -9.34 18.17 0.90
N VAL A 542 -8.85 18.41 2.12
CA VAL A 542 -8.01 19.56 2.49
C VAL A 542 -6.70 19.04 3.08
N VAL A 543 -5.58 19.57 2.60
CA VAL A 543 -4.24 19.28 3.09
C VAL A 543 -3.54 20.60 3.42
N GLY A 544 -3.14 20.77 4.68
CA GLY A 544 -2.53 22.02 5.14
C GLY A 544 -3.40 23.24 4.88
N GLY A 545 -4.73 23.13 5.00
CA GLY A 545 -5.67 24.21 4.71
C GLY A 545 -5.93 24.46 3.22
N ARG A 546 -5.21 23.77 2.30
CA ARG A 546 -5.43 23.85 0.85
C ARG A 546 -6.45 22.81 0.40
N VAL A 547 -7.46 23.21 -0.36
CA VAL A 547 -8.38 22.27 -1.02
C VAL A 547 -7.60 21.57 -2.14
N VAL A 548 -7.46 20.24 -2.03
CA VAL A 548 -6.77 19.39 -3.01
C VAL A 548 -7.73 18.53 -3.84
N HIS A 549 -8.95 18.34 -3.34
CA HIS A 549 -10.03 17.65 -4.07
C HIS A 549 -11.38 18.28 -3.75
N GLY A 550 -12.25 18.37 -4.74
CA GLY A 550 -13.64 18.81 -4.62
C GLY A 550 -14.53 18.07 -5.63
N ALA A 551 -15.68 17.59 -5.17
CA ALA A 551 -16.67 16.89 -5.98
C ALA A 551 -18.09 17.16 -5.46
N GLY A 552 -19.12 16.84 -6.28
CA GLY A 552 -20.51 17.07 -5.91
C GLY A 552 -20.76 18.53 -5.51
N ALA A 553 -21.25 18.77 -4.31
CA ALA A 553 -21.51 20.12 -3.79
C ALA A 553 -20.24 21.00 -3.66
N PHE A 554 -19.06 20.42 -3.72
CA PHE A 554 -17.77 21.12 -3.60
C PHE A 554 -16.97 21.14 -4.93
N ALA A 555 -17.59 20.80 -6.07
CA ALA A 555 -16.91 20.68 -7.35
C ALA A 555 -16.25 22.01 -7.81
N GLU A 556 -16.86 23.15 -7.50
CA GLU A 556 -16.31 24.49 -7.82
C GLU A 556 -15.05 24.82 -7.02
N LEU A 557 -14.80 24.10 -5.92
CA LEU A 557 -13.61 24.27 -5.08
C LEU A 557 -12.43 23.45 -5.58
N ALA A 558 -12.67 22.50 -6.51
CA ALA A 558 -11.66 21.57 -6.98
C ALA A 558 -10.54 22.30 -7.74
N PRO A 559 -9.26 21.95 -7.48
CA PRO A 559 -8.18 22.41 -8.33
C PRO A 559 -8.32 21.81 -9.75
N PRO A 560 -7.82 22.50 -10.79
CA PRO A 560 -7.85 22.00 -12.16
C PRO A 560 -7.24 20.59 -12.24
N ALA A 561 -7.92 19.69 -12.98
CA ALA A 561 -7.38 18.35 -13.22
C ALA A 561 -6.31 18.41 -14.30
N PRO A 562 -5.13 17.79 -14.10
CA PRO A 562 -4.19 17.59 -15.20
C PRO A 562 -4.84 16.67 -16.25
N PRO A 563 -4.59 16.90 -17.55
CA PRO A 563 -5.07 15.98 -18.57
C PRO A 563 -4.39 14.62 -18.41
N ALA A 564 -5.13 13.52 -18.57
CA ALA A 564 -4.51 12.21 -18.56
C ALA A 564 -3.61 12.04 -19.79
N SER A 565 -2.33 11.74 -19.56
CA SER A 565 -1.36 11.41 -20.59
C SER A 565 -0.60 10.13 -20.24
N PRO A 566 -0.21 9.35 -21.24
CA PRO A 566 -0.55 9.48 -22.65
C PRO A 566 -2.06 9.33 -22.95
N ASP A 567 -2.50 9.68 -24.15
CA ASP A 567 -3.91 9.69 -24.54
C ASP A 567 -4.57 8.31 -24.57
N TRP A 568 -3.79 7.25 -24.69
CA TRP A 568 -4.22 5.86 -24.60
C TRP A 568 -4.28 5.32 -23.16
N SER A 569 -3.87 6.10 -22.15
CA SER A 569 -3.80 5.66 -20.73
C SER A 569 -5.12 5.03 -20.25
N PRO A 570 -5.05 3.91 -19.48
CA PRO A 570 -6.22 3.30 -18.85
C PRO A 570 -6.99 4.22 -17.90
N VAL A 571 -6.34 5.24 -17.35
CA VAL A 571 -6.99 6.25 -16.49
C VAL A 571 -8.16 6.93 -17.19
N ARG A 572 -8.12 7.04 -18.52
CA ARG A 572 -9.24 7.60 -19.31
C ARG A 572 -10.50 6.73 -19.35
N LEU A 573 -10.39 5.45 -19.00
CA LEU A 573 -11.56 4.56 -18.82
C LEU A 573 -12.21 4.73 -17.44
N ALA A 574 -11.51 5.35 -16.49
CA ALA A 574 -11.99 5.54 -15.12
C ALA A 574 -13.25 6.45 -15.01
N PRO A 575 -13.41 7.56 -15.78
CA PRO A 575 -14.61 8.38 -15.73
C PRO A 575 -15.88 7.62 -16.09
N GLU A 576 -15.79 6.66 -17.01
CA GLU A 576 -16.93 5.81 -17.39
C GLU A 576 -17.32 4.87 -16.25
N ARG A 577 -16.36 4.42 -15.43
CA ARG A 577 -16.61 3.66 -14.20
C ARG A 577 -17.24 4.52 -13.11
N ALA A 578 -16.82 5.78 -12.99
CA ALA A 578 -17.37 6.72 -12.02
C ALA A 578 -18.74 7.31 -12.44
N ALA A 579 -18.98 7.54 -13.74
CA ALA A 579 -20.23 8.03 -14.28
C ALA A 579 -21.30 6.94 -14.43
N GLY A 580 -20.88 5.67 -14.61
CA GLY A 580 -21.78 4.51 -14.66
C GLY A 580 -22.35 4.09 -13.31
N GLY A 581 -22.09 4.87 -12.27
CA GLY A 581 -22.39 4.49 -10.90
C GLY A 581 -21.47 3.34 -10.44
N VAL A 582 -21.23 3.25 -9.16
CA VAL A 582 -20.97 1.97 -8.49
C VAL A 582 -21.82 0.93 -9.21
N LEU A 583 -21.21 -0.05 -9.87
CA LEU A 583 -21.96 -1.21 -10.36
C LEU A 583 -22.75 -1.66 -9.14
N ALA A 584 -24.08 -1.47 -9.22
CA ALA A 584 -24.95 -1.72 -8.09
C ALA A 584 -24.60 -3.11 -7.57
N PRO A 585 -24.39 -3.30 -6.26
CA PRO A 585 -24.06 -4.60 -5.75
C PRO A 585 -25.14 -5.55 -6.22
N THR A 586 -24.79 -6.47 -7.10
CA THR A 586 -25.71 -7.54 -7.47
C THR A 586 -26.10 -8.21 -6.16
N PRO A 587 -27.41 -8.38 -5.85
CA PRO A 587 -27.81 -9.01 -4.60
C PRO A 587 -27.10 -10.36 -4.52
N ARG A 588 -26.17 -10.49 -3.59
CA ARG A 588 -25.46 -11.74 -3.37
C ARG A 588 -26.49 -12.76 -2.92
N ILE A 589 -26.81 -13.70 -3.80
CA ILE A 589 -27.65 -14.83 -3.45
C ILE A 589 -26.92 -15.60 -2.36
N GLN A 590 -27.43 -15.54 -1.14
CA GLN A 590 -27.00 -16.40 -0.05
C GLN A 590 -27.47 -17.82 -0.37
N THR A 591 -26.60 -18.61 -0.98
CA THR A 591 -26.78 -20.06 -1.00
C THR A 591 -26.13 -20.63 0.25
N PRO A 592 -26.88 -21.29 1.13
CA PRO A 592 -26.30 -22.05 2.23
C PRO A 592 -25.57 -23.26 1.61
N HIS A 593 -24.26 -23.27 1.65
CA HIS A 593 -23.52 -24.47 1.29
C HIS A 593 -23.57 -25.48 2.43
N ALA A 594 -24.40 -26.49 2.25
CA ALA A 594 -24.28 -27.74 2.99
C ALA A 594 -23.01 -28.44 2.49
N HIS A 595 -22.02 -28.62 3.38
CA HIS A 595 -20.86 -29.45 3.09
C HIS A 595 -21.28 -30.92 3.01
N GLY A 596 -21.47 -31.43 1.79
CA GLY A 596 -21.51 -32.85 1.49
C GLY A 596 -20.08 -33.36 1.29
N ALA A 597 -19.69 -34.31 2.14
CA ALA A 597 -18.43 -35.05 1.99
C ALA A 597 -18.48 -35.85 0.69
N ALA A 598 -17.55 -35.59 -0.24
CA ALA A 598 -16.93 -36.54 -1.17
C ALA A 598 -16.19 -35.80 -2.29
N CYS A 599 -14.90 -35.56 -2.10
CA CYS A 599 -13.95 -35.51 -3.21
C CYS A 599 -12.66 -36.17 -2.76
N ASP A 600 -12.53 -37.41 -3.17
CA ASP A 600 -11.34 -38.26 -3.02
C ASP A 600 -10.27 -37.77 -4.01
N HIS A 601 -9.18 -37.19 -3.53
CA HIS A 601 -8.01 -36.92 -4.32
C HIS A 601 -6.88 -37.85 -3.87
N GLY A 602 -6.65 -38.81 -4.77
CA GLY A 602 -5.70 -39.89 -4.65
C GLY A 602 -4.32 -39.44 -4.17
N ARG A 603 -3.84 -40.19 -3.19
CA ARG A 603 -2.45 -40.20 -2.74
C ARG A 603 -1.54 -40.73 -3.84
N GLY A 604 -0.51 -39.96 -4.18
CA GLY A 604 0.58 -40.38 -5.07
C GLY A 604 1.93 -40.07 -4.47
N ALA A 605 2.47 -41.10 -3.84
CA ALA A 605 3.86 -41.56 -3.73
C ALA A 605 4.97 -40.54 -3.41
N ALA A 606 5.54 -40.78 -2.21
CA ALA A 606 6.87 -40.39 -1.81
C ALA A 606 7.97 -41.01 -2.69
N HIS A 607 9.01 -40.23 -2.99
CA HIS A 607 10.35 -40.77 -3.24
C HIS A 607 11.43 -39.86 -2.62
N ALA A 608 12.15 -40.47 -1.92
CA ALA A 608 13.30 -40.53 -1.09
C ALA A 608 14.57 -39.88 -1.64
N THR A 609 15.25 -39.22 -0.74
CA THR A 609 16.67 -39.27 -0.35
C THR A 609 17.76 -39.07 -1.40
N GLY A 610 18.62 -38.11 -1.09
CA GLY A 610 20.07 -38.35 -1.09
C GLY A 610 20.89 -37.42 -1.96
N ALA A 611 21.58 -36.47 -1.36
CA ALA A 611 23.04 -36.42 -1.33
C ALA A 611 23.50 -35.06 -0.81
N ARG A 612 24.28 -35.11 0.27
CA ARG A 612 25.11 -34.00 0.76
C ARG A 612 26.26 -33.76 -0.19
N GLY A 613 26.55 -32.52 -0.50
CA GLY A 613 27.74 -32.11 -1.25
C GLY A 613 28.07 -30.65 -1.03
N ALA A 614 29.07 -30.46 -0.24
CA ALA A 614 30.06 -29.38 -0.11
C ALA A 614 29.77 -27.97 -0.61
N ALA A 615 30.00 -27.02 0.29
CA ALA A 615 30.09 -25.59 0.11
C ALA A 615 31.07 -25.17 -1.00
N GLY A 616 30.58 -24.32 -1.89
CA GLY A 616 31.37 -23.52 -2.82
C GLY A 616 30.54 -22.32 -3.20
N ARG A 617 30.97 -21.13 -2.80
CA ARG A 617 30.41 -19.88 -3.27
C ARG A 617 30.50 -19.85 -4.79
N ALA A 618 29.34 -20.08 -5.45
CA ALA A 618 29.18 -19.73 -6.84
C ALA A 618 28.38 -18.42 -6.89
N PRO A 619 28.83 -17.38 -7.64
CA PRO A 619 27.95 -16.29 -7.98
C PRO A 619 26.77 -16.87 -8.75
N TRP A 620 25.59 -16.33 -8.50
CA TRP A 620 24.33 -16.78 -9.10
C TRP A 620 24.45 -16.79 -10.63
N PRO A 621 24.65 -17.93 -11.30
CA PRO A 621 24.73 -17.96 -12.75
C PRO A 621 23.31 -17.89 -13.31
N GLY A 622 23.03 -16.91 -14.11
CA GLY A 622 21.74 -16.78 -14.82
C GLY A 622 21.04 -15.44 -14.69
N LEU A 623 21.51 -14.53 -13.84
CA LEU A 623 20.97 -13.17 -13.77
C LEU A 623 21.12 -12.44 -15.11
N ASP A 624 22.23 -12.58 -15.79
CA ASP A 624 22.48 -11.96 -17.09
C ASP A 624 21.54 -12.46 -18.22
N LEU A 625 21.01 -13.69 -18.08
CA LEU A 625 20.08 -14.26 -19.05
C LEU A 625 18.65 -13.72 -18.91
N VAL A 626 18.29 -13.27 -17.70
CA VAL A 626 16.98 -12.63 -17.43
C VAL A 626 17.04 -11.14 -17.74
N TRP A 627 18.22 -10.49 -17.57
CA TRP A 627 18.38 -9.03 -17.63
C TRP A 627 18.88 -8.50 -18.97
N GLY A 628 19.52 -9.33 -19.81
CA GLY A 628 20.22 -8.88 -21.01
C GLY A 628 21.48 -8.04 -20.71
N PRO A 629 22.39 -7.86 -21.67
CA PRO A 629 23.58 -7.02 -21.50
C PRO A 629 23.16 -5.56 -21.37
N GLY A 630 23.23 -5.01 -20.16
CA GLY A 630 22.86 -3.64 -19.82
C GLY A 630 21.65 -3.52 -18.88
N GLY A 631 21.12 -4.62 -18.37
CA GLY A 631 20.02 -4.63 -17.41
C GLY A 631 20.42 -4.07 -16.04
N CYS A 632 19.65 -3.13 -15.52
CA CYS A 632 19.76 -2.63 -14.16
C CYS A 632 19.58 -3.78 -13.17
N GLY A 633 20.48 -3.96 -12.21
CA GLY A 633 20.43 -4.99 -11.17
C GLY A 633 19.35 -4.71 -10.10
N CYS A 634 18.12 -4.45 -10.53
CA CYS A 634 17.01 -4.07 -9.66
C CYS A 634 16.15 -5.29 -9.34
N PHE A 635 15.96 -5.60 -8.07
CA PHE A 635 15.05 -6.64 -7.59
C PHE A 635 13.73 -5.99 -7.15
N ALA A 636 12.61 -6.64 -7.46
CA ALA A 636 11.29 -6.19 -7.04
C ALA A 636 10.79 -7.03 -5.88
N PHE A 637 10.35 -6.35 -4.87
CA PHE A 637 9.53 -6.88 -3.81
C PHE A 637 8.31 -5.99 -3.60
#